data_365977ac58f3c7c27a85eb886e4bdbde
#
_entry.id   365977ac58f3c7c27a85eb886e4bdbde
#
_cell.length_a   1.000
_cell.length_b   1.000
_cell.length_c   1.000
_cell.angle_alpha   90.00
_cell.angle_beta   90.00
_cell.angle_gamma   90.00
#
_symmetry.space_group_name_H-M   'P 1'
#
loop_
_entity.id
_entity.type
_entity.pdbx_description
1 polymer ?
#
loop_
_entity_poly.entity_id
_entity_poly.type
_entity_poly.pdbx_seq_one_letter_code
_entity_poly.pdbx_strand_id
1 'polypeptide(L)'
;MDKNSLIGIILILAVIIGWSVWMTPSKEELAQQRHIQDSIYRANKERFVKDSIKMAEANAIMNEKNVTAKDESYAARYNQFGSFADASVGDDKTFVLENEVLKMKLSSKGAYVETVELKNYKTYDSLPLIGFDEETSRFNLEFIADGKGINSYDLYFEPYLNGFPYEGDETININGRDSVVMSLRAYVDDANGNKDLNKYLEFRYTMYKDQYMVGFDIVSNNLKGIIPSNTRFMTMDWAVDVLKQEKAGDRINVETIYYMYSNNDVETLSQAEVAEAEEELKSGLKWISFKQKFFSYALISKDSFDDVFVEMHTKSRPSNSRYQKSMSANIEIPFDGLNEDNTIAMSYYFGPNDFKELKQYDINLEKQIPLGGKLVAWINRLIVIPVFDWLGQYGWNYGIVILILALIIKICLMPIAFKSYMSSAKMRVLKPEIDEINARYPKPDDAMKKQQAIMDLYKKADASPMSGCLPMLLQMPILIAIFRFFPSSIELRQQSFLWADDLSVYDSILDLPFNIPFYGDHVSLFTLLMTAATLLYTYINNKQMQQAQGDQAMPGMKLMMYLMPIMFLGIFNSYSAGLSYYYLLVNLFTFLQMYLFKIFINEDRLRRKIEQAKKKPVKKSNFQKRLEEMQKQQQQQMRR
;
A
#
# COMPACT_ATOMS: atom_id res chain seq x y z
N MET A 1 15.90 22.60 31.91
CA MET A 1 16.13 22.95 30.50
C MET A 1 16.54 24.41 30.47
N ASP A 2 17.74 24.68 29.95
CA ASP A 2 18.14 26.06 29.70
C ASP A 2 17.20 26.71 28.70
N LYS A 3 16.83 27.98 28.95
CA LYS A 3 15.99 28.77 28.06
C LYS A 3 16.48 28.72 26.59
N ASN A 4 17.78 28.63 26.39
CA ASN A 4 18.41 28.57 25.06
C ASN A 4 18.17 27.25 24.33
N SER A 5 18.10 26.12 25.04
CA SER A 5 17.76 24.79 24.42
C SER A 5 16.29 24.71 24.04
N LEU A 6 15.40 25.32 24.83
CA LEU A 6 13.97 25.40 24.52
C LEU A 6 13.73 26.28 23.29
N ILE A 7 14.41 27.42 23.21
CA ILE A 7 14.36 28.34 22.06
C ILE A 7 14.90 27.66 20.80
N GLY A 8 15.97 26.87 20.90
CA GLY A 8 16.55 26.13 19.78
C GLY A 8 15.57 25.08 19.20
N ILE A 9 14.87 24.35 20.06
CA ILE A 9 13.85 23.35 19.63
C ILE A 9 12.64 24.05 19.01
N ILE A 10 12.19 25.17 19.60
CA ILE A 10 11.07 25.95 19.05
C ILE A 10 11.45 26.56 17.69
N LEU A 11 12.69 27.03 17.52
CA LEU A 11 13.18 27.57 16.24
C LEU A 11 13.28 26.48 15.15
N ILE A 12 13.75 25.29 15.48
CA ILE A 12 13.80 24.16 14.55
C ILE A 12 12.39 23.74 14.13
N LEU A 13 11.45 23.63 15.08
CA LEU A 13 10.05 23.35 14.80
C LEU A 13 9.42 24.46 13.95
N ALA A 14 9.68 25.72 14.25
CA ALA A 14 9.16 26.84 13.46
C ALA A 14 9.70 26.87 12.03
N VAL A 15 10.97 26.50 11.82
CA VAL A 15 11.59 26.39 10.50
C VAL A 15 10.98 25.22 9.71
N ILE A 16 10.76 24.06 10.34
CA ILE A 16 10.14 22.90 9.69
C ILE A 16 8.69 23.20 9.33
N ILE A 17 7.93 23.82 10.24
CA ILE A 17 6.53 24.21 9.97
C ILE A 17 6.48 25.30 8.89
N GLY A 18 7.35 26.33 8.99
CA GLY A 18 7.43 27.40 7.99
C GLY A 18 7.77 26.90 6.59
N TRP A 19 8.68 25.92 6.49
CA TRP A 19 9.04 25.28 5.23
C TRP A 19 7.89 24.44 4.65
N SER A 20 7.21 23.65 5.51
CA SER A 20 6.09 22.83 5.06
C SER A 20 4.91 23.68 4.57
N VAL A 21 4.64 24.82 5.22
CA VAL A 21 3.60 25.77 4.80
C VAL A 21 3.99 26.50 3.51
N TRP A 22 5.27 26.84 3.32
CA TRP A 22 5.75 27.56 2.13
C TRP A 22 5.85 26.67 0.88
N MET A 23 6.09 25.38 1.04
CA MET A 23 6.12 24.41 -0.07
C MET A 23 4.76 23.84 -0.45
N THR A 24 3.70 24.10 0.30
CA THR A 24 2.36 23.63 -0.05
C THR A 24 1.71 24.68 -0.96
N PRO A 25 1.42 24.39 -2.24
CA PRO A 25 0.66 25.29 -3.10
C PRO A 25 -0.69 25.58 -2.45
N SER A 26 -1.15 26.83 -2.53
CA SER A 26 -2.39 27.23 -1.87
C SER A 26 -3.57 26.42 -2.43
N LYS A 27 -4.47 25.99 -1.54
CA LYS A 27 -5.67 25.24 -1.96
C LYS A 27 -6.49 25.99 -3.01
N GLU A 28 -6.40 27.32 -3.03
CA GLU A 28 -7.09 28.18 -3.99
C GLU A 28 -6.44 28.14 -5.39
N GLU A 29 -5.12 28.08 -5.49
CA GLU A 29 -4.42 27.95 -6.79
C GLU A 29 -4.64 26.58 -7.43
N LEU A 30 -4.62 25.51 -6.62
CA LEU A 30 -4.95 24.15 -7.06
C LEU A 30 -6.42 24.04 -7.48
N ALA A 31 -7.35 24.64 -6.72
CA ALA A 31 -8.77 24.64 -7.04
C ALA A 31 -9.06 25.43 -8.32
N GLN A 32 -8.37 26.56 -8.53
CA GLN A 32 -8.55 27.39 -9.72
C GLN A 32 -8.02 26.73 -11.00
N GLN A 33 -6.88 26.04 -10.91
CA GLN A 33 -6.34 25.25 -12.04
C GLN A 33 -7.26 24.05 -12.37
N ARG A 34 -7.78 23.36 -11.35
CA ARG A 34 -8.75 22.27 -11.55
C ARG A 34 -10.03 22.78 -12.20
N HIS A 35 -10.62 23.87 -11.71
CA HIS A 35 -11.86 24.45 -12.26
C HIS A 35 -11.76 24.86 -13.73
N ILE A 36 -10.61 25.40 -14.15
CA ILE A 36 -10.38 25.77 -15.55
C ILE A 36 -10.26 24.52 -16.42
N GLN A 37 -9.57 23.50 -15.94
CA GLN A 37 -9.35 22.24 -16.65
C GLN A 37 -10.64 21.44 -16.78
N ASP A 38 -11.44 21.36 -15.70
CA ASP A 38 -12.76 20.75 -15.69
C ASP A 38 -13.75 21.41 -16.65
N SER A 39 -13.76 22.75 -16.68
CA SER A 39 -14.68 23.47 -17.55
C SER A 39 -14.36 23.23 -19.04
N ILE A 40 -13.08 23.14 -19.41
CA ILE A 40 -12.63 22.83 -20.77
C ILE A 40 -12.98 21.39 -21.14
N TYR A 41 -12.77 20.43 -20.22
CA TYR A 41 -13.09 19.04 -20.46
C TYR A 41 -14.59 18.81 -20.62
N ARG A 42 -15.42 19.32 -19.67
CA ARG A 42 -16.88 19.22 -19.75
C ARG A 42 -17.43 19.86 -21.02
N ALA A 43 -16.91 21.02 -21.42
CA ALA A 43 -17.30 21.68 -22.66
C ALA A 43 -16.93 20.85 -23.91
N ASN A 44 -15.78 20.17 -23.91
CA ASN A 44 -15.36 19.31 -25.01
C ASN A 44 -16.20 18.00 -25.03
N LYS A 45 -16.47 17.39 -23.86
CA LYS A 45 -17.33 16.21 -23.71
C LYS A 45 -18.77 16.51 -24.17
N GLU A 46 -19.33 17.63 -23.74
CA GLU A 46 -20.66 18.07 -24.18
C GLU A 46 -20.74 18.35 -25.69
N ARG A 47 -19.68 18.93 -26.29
CA ARG A 47 -19.59 19.11 -27.75
C ARG A 47 -19.56 17.77 -28.47
N PHE A 48 -18.70 16.87 -28.05
CA PHE A 48 -18.56 15.53 -28.66
C PHE A 48 -19.86 14.75 -28.57
N VAL A 49 -20.50 14.70 -27.40
CA VAL A 49 -21.81 14.07 -27.20
C VAL A 49 -22.88 14.72 -28.07
N LYS A 50 -22.94 16.06 -28.13
CA LYS A 50 -23.91 16.78 -28.99
C LYS A 50 -23.70 16.50 -30.47
N ASP A 51 -22.44 16.47 -30.94
CA ASP A 51 -22.15 16.21 -32.35
C ASP A 51 -22.40 14.75 -32.71
N SER A 52 -22.13 13.81 -31.81
CA SER A 52 -22.48 12.38 -31.95
C SER A 52 -23.98 12.17 -31.98
N ILE A 53 -24.73 12.83 -31.07
CA ILE A 53 -26.21 12.77 -31.06
C ILE A 53 -26.79 13.32 -32.34
N LYS A 54 -26.31 14.47 -32.87
CA LYS A 54 -26.77 15.05 -34.12
C LYS A 54 -26.56 14.15 -35.34
N MET A 55 -25.38 13.48 -35.44
CA MET A 55 -25.11 12.54 -36.52
C MET A 55 -26.01 11.30 -36.44
N ALA A 56 -26.23 10.81 -35.21
CA ALA A 56 -27.08 9.65 -35.02
C ALA A 56 -28.56 9.98 -35.19
N GLU A 57 -29.03 11.17 -34.78
CA GLU A 57 -30.38 11.65 -35.06
C GLU A 57 -30.64 11.73 -36.58
N ALA A 58 -29.65 12.15 -37.37
CA ALA A 58 -29.78 12.15 -38.83
C ALA A 58 -29.92 10.73 -39.41
N ASN A 59 -29.21 9.75 -38.86
CA ASN A 59 -29.33 8.33 -39.26
C ASN A 59 -30.61 7.69 -38.72
N ALA A 60 -31.07 8.03 -37.51
CA ALA A 60 -32.32 7.55 -36.92
C ALA A 60 -33.55 8.01 -37.73
N ILE A 61 -33.58 9.25 -38.23
CA ILE A 61 -34.64 9.77 -39.07
C ILE A 61 -34.78 8.99 -40.41
N MET A 62 -33.68 8.43 -40.92
CA MET A 62 -33.72 7.55 -42.08
C MET A 62 -34.29 6.16 -41.75
N ASN A 63 -34.05 5.65 -40.54
CA ASN A 63 -34.54 4.32 -40.09
C ASN A 63 -35.98 4.36 -39.57
N GLU A 64 -36.44 5.46 -38.95
CA GLU A 64 -37.83 5.62 -38.47
C GLU A 64 -38.90 5.42 -39.54
N LYS A 65 -38.60 5.65 -40.82
CA LYS A 65 -39.53 5.45 -41.91
C LYS A 65 -39.92 3.99 -42.20
N ASN A 66 -39.22 3.00 -41.61
CA ASN A 66 -39.41 1.57 -41.90
C ASN A 66 -39.90 0.74 -40.71
N VAL A 67 -40.07 1.31 -39.51
CA VAL A 67 -40.56 0.58 -38.34
C VAL A 67 -42.07 0.56 -38.30
N THR A 68 -42.70 -0.56 -38.68
CA THR A 68 -44.09 -0.84 -38.38
C THR A 68 -44.22 -1.17 -36.90
N ALA A 69 -44.86 -0.28 -36.14
CA ALA A 69 -44.99 -0.39 -34.68
C ALA A 69 -45.67 -1.72 -34.30
N LYS A 70 -44.94 -2.60 -33.61
CA LYS A 70 -45.47 -3.86 -33.08
C LYS A 70 -46.43 -3.65 -31.91
N ASP A 71 -46.28 -2.55 -31.16
CA ASP A 71 -47.04 -2.19 -29.98
C ASP A 71 -46.67 -0.78 -29.52
N GLU A 72 -47.58 -0.01 -28.94
CA GLU A 72 -47.27 1.32 -28.37
C GLU A 72 -46.15 1.25 -27.32
N SER A 73 -46.08 0.15 -26.57
CA SER A 73 -45.02 -0.09 -25.57
C SER A 73 -43.64 -0.28 -26.21
N TYR A 74 -43.53 -0.96 -27.35
CA TYR A 74 -42.30 -1.10 -28.11
C TYR A 74 -41.85 0.24 -28.69
N ALA A 75 -42.75 1.02 -29.26
CA ALA A 75 -42.43 2.34 -29.80
C ALA A 75 -41.85 3.30 -28.70
N ALA A 76 -42.41 3.22 -27.49
CA ALA A 76 -41.90 3.98 -26.35
C ALA A 76 -40.47 3.54 -25.94
N ARG A 77 -40.21 2.22 -25.90
CA ARG A 77 -38.86 1.67 -25.63
C ARG A 77 -37.86 2.01 -26.72
N TYR A 78 -38.26 1.88 -27.98
CA TYR A 78 -37.42 2.25 -29.14
C TYR A 78 -37.03 3.75 -29.09
N ASN A 79 -37.94 4.61 -28.68
CA ASN A 79 -37.64 6.04 -28.51
C ASN A 79 -36.58 6.30 -27.42
N GLN A 80 -36.46 5.41 -26.43
CA GLN A 80 -35.50 5.51 -25.34
C GLN A 80 -34.18 4.77 -25.62
N PHE A 81 -34.28 3.54 -26.13
CA PHE A 81 -33.16 2.60 -26.24
C PHE A 81 -32.72 2.31 -27.68
N GLY A 82 -33.37 2.90 -28.70
CA GLY A 82 -33.07 2.62 -30.12
C GLY A 82 -33.19 1.12 -30.43
N SER A 83 -32.25 0.59 -31.17
CA SER A 83 -32.18 -0.83 -31.55
C SER A 83 -31.98 -1.79 -30.35
N PHE A 84 -31.74 -1.30 -29.12
CA PHE A 84 -31.71 -2.13 -27.92
C PHE A 84 -33.06 -2.20 -27.17
N ALA A 85 -34.17 -1.86 -27.83
CA ALA A 85 -35.50 -1.77 -27.21
C ALA A 85 -35.97 -3.09 -26.60
N ASP A 86 -35.78 -4.24 -27.26
CA ASP A 86 -36.13 -5.55 -26.70
C ASP A 86 -35.18 -5.96 -25.57
N ALA A 87 -33.90 -5.61 -25.66
CA ALA A 87 -32.93 -5.88 -24.58
C ALA A 87 -33.20 -5.05 -23.31
N SER A 88 -34.06 -4.01 -23.37
CA SER A 88 -34.45 -3.23 -22.18
C SER A 88 -35.53 -3.91 -21.32
N VAL A 89 -36.02 -5.07 -21.72
CA VAL A 89 -37.06 -5.83 -21.02
C VAL A 89 -36.59 -7.25 -20.78
N GLY A 90 -36.67 -7.73 -19.57
CA GLY A 90 -36.29 -9.10 -19.21
C GLY A 90 -36.45 -9.36 -17.73
N ASP A 91 -36.09 -10.55 -17.32
CA ASP A 91 -36.02 -10.94 -15.92
C ASP A 91 -34.56 -10.87 -15.46
N ASP A 92 -34.34 -10.26 -14.32
CA ASP A 92 -33.03 -10.27 -13.71
C ASP A 92 -32.73 -11.65 -13.14
N LYS A 93 -31.72 -12.33 -13.70
CA LYS A 93 -31.26 -13.66 -13.30
C LYS A 93 -29.82 -13.55 -12.80
N THR A 94 -29.50 -14.28 -11.73
CA THR A 94 -28.15 -14.35 -11.19
C THR A 94 -27.47 -15.66 -11.59
N PHE A 95 -26.26 -15.59 -12.14
CA PHE A 95 -25.43 -16.73 -12.49
C PHE A 95 -24.24 -16.82 -11.53
N VAL A 96 -23.99 -18.02 -11.01
CA VAL A 96 -22.90 -18.27 -10.05
C VAL A 96 -21.80 -19.06 -10.73
N LEU A 97 -20.62 -18.45 -10.86
CA LEU A 97 -19.40 -19.12 -11.31
C LEU A 97 -18.49 -19.38 -10.12
N GLU A 98 -17.94 -20.60 -10.04
CA GLU A 98 -17.13 -21.02 -8.92
C GLU A 98 -15.91 -21.82 -9.37
N ASN A 99 -14.73 -21.45 -8.87
CA ASN A 99 -13.51 -22.25 -8.91
C ASN A 99 -13.05 -22.61 -7.48
N GLU A 100 -11.83 -23.08 -7.32
CA GLU A 100 -11.28 -23.50 -6.02
C GLU A 100 -11.09 -22.33 -5.04
N VAL A 101 -10.87 -21.12 -5.53
CA VAL A 101 -10.50 -19.94 -4.72
C VAL A 101 -11.54 -18.82 -4.74
N LEU A 102 -12.37 -18.74 -5.79
CA LEU A 102 -13.39 -17.71 -6.01
C LEU A 102 -14.78 -18.29 -6.17
N LYS A 103 -15.78 -17.55 -5.69
CA LYS A 103 -17.18 -17.69 -6.07
C LYS A 103 -17.71 -16.32 -6.45
N MET A 104 -18.19 -16.17 -7.67
CA MET A 104 -18.61 -14.93 -8.28
C MET A 104 -20.05 -15.02 -8.74
N LYS A 105 -20.87 -14.01 -8.43
CA LYS A 105 -22.23 -13.86 -8.93
C LYS A 105 -22.27 -12.80 -10.02
N LEU A 106 -22.95 -13.10 -11.11
CA LEU A 106 -23.19 -12.21 -12.25
C LEU A 106 -24.69 -11.96 -12.39
N SER A 107 -25.11 -10.71 -12.58
CA SER A 107 -26.47 -10.36 -12.94
C SER A 107 -26.68 -10.44 -14.46
N SER A 108 -27.83 -10.90 -14.91
CA SER A 108 -28.25 -10.76 -16.32
C SER A 108 -28.63 -9.31 -16.66
N LYS A 109 -29.08 -8.53 -15.69
CA LYS A 109 -29.35 -7.11 -15.86
C LYS A 109 -28.04 -6.32 -15.71
N GLY A 110 -27.64 -5.63 -16.75
CA GLY A 110 -26.35 -4.91 -16.79
C GLY A 110 -25.12 -5.80 -16.97
N ALA A 111 -25.26 -7.11 -16.92
CA ALA A 111 -24.21 -8.12 -17.12
C ALA A 111 -22.96 -7.93 -16.24
N TYR A 112 -23.10 -7.47 -15.00
CA TYR A 112 -21.99 -7.11 -14.12
C TYR A 112 -21.78 -8.10 -12.97
N VAL A 113 -20.63 -7.98 -12.29
CA VAL A 113 -20.29 -8.75 -11.10
C VAL A 113 -21.00 -8.17 -9.89
N GLU A 114 -21.99 -8.87 -9.35
CA GLU A 114 -22.73 -8.47 -8.15
C GLU A 114 -21.96 -8.72 -6.85
N THR A 115 -21.35 -9.90 -6.76
CA THR A 115 -20.73 -10.36 -5.51
C THR A 115 -19.51 -11.20 -5.82
N VAL A 116 -18.47 -11.05 -5.01
CA VAL A 116 -17.27 -11.89 -5.04
C VAL A 116 -16.98 -12.41 -3.65
N GLU A 117 -16.89 -13.73 -3.50
CA GLU A 117 -16.46 -14.43 -2.28
C GLU A 117 -15.08 -15.06 -2.50
N LEU A 118 -14.16 -14.80 -1.58
CA LEU A 118 -12.83 -15.42 -1.51
C LEU A 118 -12.89 -16.65 -0.61
N LYS A 119 -13.06 -17.83 -1.18
CA LYS A 119 -13.39 -19.09 -0.47
C LYS A 119 -12.37 -19.52 0.57
N ASN A 120 -11.09 -19.18 0.38
CA ASN A 120 -10.00 -19.55 1.29
C ASN A 120 -9.84 -18.61 2.49
N TYR A 121 -10.68 -17.56 2.58
CA TYR A 121 -10.58 -16.54 3.62
C TYR A 121 -11.89 -16.36 4.35
N LYS A 122 -11.77 -15.88 5.60
CA LYS A 122 -12.90 -15.49 6.43
C LYS A 122 -12.70 -14.08 6.93
N THR A 123 -13.77 -13.42 7.32
CA THR A 123 -13.74 -12.14 8.04
C THR A 123 -13.18 -12.34 9.45
N TYR A 124 -12.87 -11.23 10.16
CA TYR A 124 -12.38 -11.30 11.55
C TYR A 124 -13.37 -12.00 12.52
N ASP A 125 -14.66 -12.02 12.20
CA ASP A 125 -15.74 -12.70 12.96
C ASP A 125 -16.10 -14.07 12.39
N SER A 126 -15.21 -14.65 11.56
CA SER A 126 -15.29 -16.00 10.99
C SER A 126 -16.42 -16.24 9.97
N LEU A 127 -17.01 -15.19 9.41
CA LEU A 127 -17.96 -15.28 8.30
C LEU A 127 -17.23 -15.48 6.96
N PRO A 128 -17.90 -15.94 5.89
CA PRO A 128 -17.33 -15.97 4.53
C PRO A 128 -16.82 -14.59 4.13
N LEU A 129 -15.68 -14.53 3.46
CA LEU A 129 -15.08 -13.27 3.04
C LEU A 129 -15.69 -12.83 1.72
N ILE A 130 -16.66 -11.93 1.80
CA ILE A 130 -17.29 -11.28 0.65
C ILE A 130 -16.57 -9.95 0.41
N GLY A 131 -16.03 -9.75 -0.78
CA GLY A 131 -15.26 -8.55 -1.13
C GLY A 131 -16.13 -7.32 -1.24
N PHE A 132 -17.19 -7.44 -2.01
CA PHE A 132 -18.29 -6.48 -2.16
C PHE A 132 -19.58 -7.25 -2.46
N ASP A 133 -20.71 -6.63 -2.24
CA ASP A 133 -22.01 -7.26 -2.31
C ASP A 133 -22.93 -6.58 -3.34
N GLU A 134 -24.05 -7.23 -3.63
CA GLU A 134 -25.07 -6.79 -4.61
C GLU A 134 -25.70 -5.42 -4.28
N GLU A 135 -25.71 -5.02 -2.99
CA GLU A 135 -26.30 -3.74 -2.59
C GLU A 135 -25.49 -2.54 -3.06
N THR A 136 -24.17 -2.71 -3.20
CA THR A 136 -23.23 -1.61 -3.44
C THR A 136 -22.38 -1.78 -4.68
N SER A 137 -22.32 -2.98 -5.26
CA SER A 137 -21.64 -3.21 -6.53
C SER A 137 -22.39 -2.51 -7.66
N ARG A 138 -21.67 -1.71 -8.43
CA ARG A 138 -22.20 -0.99 -9.59
C ARG A 138 -21.20 -1.09 -10.73
N PHE A 139 -21.73 -1.39 -11.88
CA PHE A 139 -21.01 -1.33 -13.13
C PHE A 139 -21.95 -0.83 -14.21
N ASN A 140 -21.51 0.11 -15.03
CA ASN A 140 -22.27 0.61 -16.15
C ASN A 140 -21.32 0.91 -17.31
N LEU A 141 -21.69 0.50 -18.51
CA LEU A 141 -21.07 0.94 -19.75
C LEU A 141 -22.03 1.91 -20.43
N GLU A 142 -21.63 3.17 -20.54
CA GLU A 142 -22.38 4.21 -21.25
C GLU A 142 -21.85 4.37 -22.68
N PHE A 143 -22.73 4.29 -23.66
CA PHE A 143 -22.40 4.47 -25.07
C PHE A 143 -23.58 5.06 -25.84
N ILE A 144 -23.33 5.51 -27.06
CA ILE A 144 -24.37 6.05 -27.95
C ILE A 144 -24.72 5.00 -28.98
N ALA A 145 -26.03 4.68 -29.12
CA ALA A 145 -26.57 3.85 -30.19
C ALA A 145 -27.84 4.51 -30.76
N ASP A 146 -27.97 4.58 -32.07
CA ASP A 146 -29.09 5.22 -32.80
C ASP A 146 -29.39 6.65 -32.30
N GLY A 147 -28.37 7.39 -31.86
CA GLY A 147 -28.52 8.74 -31.32
C GLY A 147 -29.06 8.80 -29.88
N LYS A 148 -29.16 7.68 -29.19
CA LYS A 148 -29.62 7.56 -27.82
C LYS A 148 -28.43 7.27 -26.91
N GLY A 149 -28.42 7.83 -25.71
CA GLY A 149 -27.49 7.42 -24.66
C GLY A 149 -27.98 6.12 -24.03
N ILE A 150 -27.23 5.06 -24.17
CA ILE A 150 -27.54 3.73 -23.64
C ILE A 150 -26.67 3.44 -22.43
N ASN A 151 -27.28 2.97 -21.35
CA ASN A 151 -26.62 2.45 -20.19
C ASN A 151 -26.76 0.92 -20.16
N SER A 152 -25.65 0.20 -20.07
CA SER A 152 -25.71 -1.27 -19.99
C SER A 152 -26.52 -1.77 -18.80
N TYR A 153 -26.53 -1.01 -17.69
CA TYR A 153 -27.32 -1.32 -16.48
C TYR A 153 -28.83 -1.40 -16.72
N ASP A 154 -29.34 -0.76 -17.78
CA ASP A 154 -30.75 -0.78 -18.15
C ASP A 154 -31.10 -1.93 -19.11
N LEU A 155 -30.11 -2.72 -19.55
CA LEU A 155 -30.27 -3.82 -20.49
C LEU A 155 -30.26 -5.19 -19.80
N TYR A 156 -31.01 -6.13 -20.34
CA TYR A 156 -31.01 -7.53 -19.93
C TYR A 156 -30.24 -8.35 -20.94
N PHE A 157 -29.30 -9.14 -20.47
CA PHE A 157 -28.36 -9.91 -21.27
C PHE A 157 -28.73 -11.40 -21.21
N GLU A 158 -28.68 -12.05 -22.37
CA GLU A 158 -28.92 -13.49 -22.49
C GLU A 158 -27.64 -14.28 -22.23
N PRO A 159 -27.70 -15.34 -21.39
CA PRO A 159 -26.52 -16.09 -21.00
C PRO A 159 -26.11 -17.16 -22.00
N TYR A 160 -24.82 -17.31 -22.20
CA TYR A 160 -24.15 -18.36 -22.97
C TYR A 160 -23.02 -18.97 -22.19
N LEU A 161 -23.02 -20.29 -22.04
CA LEU A 161 -21.95 -21.02 -21.35
C LEU A 161 -21.09 -21.76 -22.41
N ASN A 162 -19.79 -21.42 -22.44
CA ASN A 162 -18.85 -21.96 -23.45
C ASN A 162 -19.37 -21.87 -24.90
N GLY A 163 -20.04 -20.77 -25.24
CA GLY A 163 -20.58 -20.49 -26.56
C GLY A 163 -21.99 -21.07 -26.87
N PHE A 164 -22.59 -21.82 -25.94
CA PHE A 164 -23.95 -22.38 -26.09
C PHE A 164 -24.94 -21.64 -25.19
N PRO A 165 -26.20 -21.41 -25.62
CA PRO A 165 -27.26 -20.83 -24.81
C PRO A 165 -27.36 -21.58 -23.46
N TYR A 166 -27.51 -20.83 -22.36
CA TYR A 166 -27.60 -21.40 -21.03
C TYR A 166 -28.89 -20.99 -20.33
N GLU A 167 -29.68 -21.96 -19.92
CA GLU A 167 -30.97 -21.74 -19.24
C GLU A 167 -30.96 -22.23 -17.77
N GLY A 168 -29.83 -22.79 -17.33
CA GLY A 168 -29.69 -23.32 -15.97
C GLY A 168 -29.58 -22.22 -14.93
N ASP A 169 -29.96 -22.59 -13.70
CA ASP A 169 -29.85 -21.77 -12.46
C ASP A 169 -28.87 -22.36 -11.44
N GLU A 170 -28.18 -23.46 -11.82
CA GLU A 170 -27.22 -24.12 -10.95
C GLU A 170 -25.86 -23.38 -10.92
N THR A 171 -25.12 -23.55 -9.81
CA THR A 171 -23.74 -23.06 -9.71
C THR A 171 -22.85 -23.72 -10.76
N ILE A 172 -22.23 -22.91 -11.60
CA ILE A 172 -21.32 -23.34 -12.65
C ILE A 172 -19.92 -23.53 -12.06
N ASN A 173 -19.58 -24.79 -11.79
CA ASN A 173 -18.27 -25.17 -11.28
C ASN A 173 -17.30 -25.50 -12.41
N ILE A 174 -16.03 -25.10 -12.26
CA ILE A 174 -14.98 -25.40 -13.25
C ILE A 174 -14.68 -26.91 -13.30
N ASN A 175 -14.71 -27.62 -12.19
CA ASN A 175 -14.58 -29.07 -12.01
C ASN A 175 -13.81 -29.80 -13.13
N GLY A 176 -12.48 -29.83 -13.01
CA GLY A 176 -11.60 -30.59 -13.91
C GLY A 176 -11.37 -29.97 -15.30
N ARG A 177 -11.91 -28.77 -15.57
CA ARG A 177 -11.61 -27.96 -16.77
C ARG A 177 -10.55 -26.92 -16.43
N ASP A 178 -9.83 -26.43 -17.43
CA ASP A 178 -8.85 -25.35 -17.25
C ASP A 178 -9.52 -23.99 -17.11
N SER A 179 -10.69 -23.80 -17.77
CA SER A 179 -11.48 -22.58 -17.69
C SER A 179 -12.94 -22.82 -18.03
N VAL A 180 -13.78 -21.85 -17.66
CA VAL A 180 -15.19 -21.73 -18.04
C VAL A 180 -15.44 -20.32 -18.54
N VAL A 181 -16.16 -20.20 -19.67
CA VAL A 181 -16.53 -18.91 -20.27
C VAL A 181 -18.02 -18.69 -20.12
N MET A 182 -18.42 -17.62 -19.43
CA MET A 182 -19.79 -17.12 -19.39
C MET A 182 -19.85 -15.84 -20.22
N SER A 183 -20.65 -15.88 -21.28
CA SER A 183 -20.95 -14.73 -22.14
C SER A 183 -22.37 -14.26 -21.88
N LEU A 184 -22.52 -12.97 -21.64
CA LEU A 184 -23.81 -12.31 -21.47
C LEU A 184 -24.03 -11.37 -22.67
N ARG A 185 -25.10 -11.57 -23.49
CA ARG A 185 -25.32 -10.87 -24.74
C ARG A 185 -26.60 -10.05 -24.74
N ALA A 186 -26.49 -8.74 -25.01
CA ALA A 186 -27.62 -7.88 -25.33
C ALA A 186 -27.75 -7.75 -26.86
N TYR A 187 -28.82 -8.29 -27.41
CA TYR A 187 -29.08 -8.26 -28.85
C TYR A 187 -29.77 -6.97 -29.28
N VAL A 188 -29.53 -6.57 -30.51
CA VAL A 188 -30.25 -5.46 -31.14
C VAL A 188 -31.42 -5.98 -31.98
N ASP A 189 -32.40 -5.12 -32.19
CA ASP A 189 -33.56 -5.40 -33.02
C ASP A 189 -33.27 -5.09 -34.50
N ASP A 190 -33.81 -5.89 -35.37
CA ASP A 190 -33.83 -5.61 -36.81
C ASP A 190 -34.86 -4.50 -37.16
N ALA A 191 -34.92 -4.09 -38.42
CA ALA A 191 -35.85 -3.07 -38.90
C ALA A 191 -37.35 -3.42 -38.68
N ASN A 192 -37.69 -4.68 -38.39
CA ASN A 192 -39.02 -5.15 -38.08
C ASN A 192 -39.27 -5.27 -36.56
N GLY A 193 -38.32 -4.91 -35.74
CA GLY A 193 -38.35 -5.04 -34.30
C GLY A 193 -38.21 -6.50 -33.84
N ASN A 194 -37.53 -7.36 -34.60
CA ASN A 194 -37.19 -8.72 -34.17
C ASN A 194 -35.72 -8.76 -33.78
N LYS A 195 -35.39 -9.60 -32.81
CA LYS A 195 -34.01 -9.80 -32.35
C LYS A 195 -33.11 -10.27 -33.50
N ASP A 196 -32.02 -9.55 -33.79
CA ASP A 196 -30.98 -9.93 -34.74
C ASP A 196 -29.87 -10.69 -34.01
N LEU A 197 -29.83 -12.02 -34.17
CA LEU A 197 -28.84 -12.88 -33.49
C LEU A 197 -27.39 -12.62 -33.91
N ASN A 198 -27.17 -11.89 -35.00
CA ASN A 198 -25.83 -11.56 -35.49
C ASN A 198 -25.32 -10.21 -34.99
N LYS A 199 -26.13 -9.44 -34.25
CA LYS A 199 -25.79 -8.12 -33.76
C LYS A 199 -26.01 -8.03 -32.26
N TYR A 200 -24.95 -7.89 -31.52
CA TYR A 200 -25.03 -7.85 -30.05
C TYR A 200 -23.84 -7.13 -29.39
N LEU A 201 -24.10 -6.66 -28.20
CA LEU A 201 -23.08 -6.28 -27.21
C LEU A 201 -22.92 -7.48 -26.26
N GLU A 202 -21.69 -7.96 -26.05
CA GLU A 202 -21.40 -9.10 -25.19
C GLU A 202 -20.42 -8.71 -24.08
N PHE A 203 -20.73 -9.10 -22.85
CA PHE A 203 -19.78 -9.09 -21.73
C PHE A 203 -19.38 -10.54 -21.45
N ARG A 204 -18.10 -10.83 -21.66
CA ARG A 204 -17.55 -12.18 -21.60
C ARG A 204 -16.66 -12.32 -20.38
N TYR A 205 -17.01 -13.23 -19.50
CA TYR A 205 -16.26 -13.57 -18.29
C TYR A 205 -15.60 -14.93 -18.46
N THR A 206 -14.26 -14.98 -18.28
CA THR A 206 -13.48 -16.23 -18.33
C THR A 206 -12.90 -16.51 -16.95
N MET A 207 -13.45 -17.51 -16.26
CA MET A 207 -12.93 -17.96 -14.98
C MET A 207 -11.96 -19.11 -15.20
N TYR A 208 -10.75 -19.00 -14.60
CA TYR A 208 -9.68 -19.99 -14.71
C TYR A 208 -9.61 -20.85 -13.46
N LYS A 209 -9.09 -22.07 -13.62
CA LYS A 209 -8.86 -22.98 -12.51
C LYS A 209 -7.82 -22.40 -11.55
N ASP A 210 -8.07 -22.50 -10.24
CA ASP A 210 -7.15 -22.12 -9.16
C ASP A 210 -6.58 -20.68 -9.27
N GLN A 211 -7.29 -19.74 -9.93
CA GLN A 211 -6.81 -18.38 -10.11
C GLN A 211 -7.77 -17.34 -9.54
N TYR A 212 -7.19 -16.25 -9.03
CA TYR A 212 -7.89 -15.04 -8.62
C TYR A 212 -8.11 -14.06 -9.78
N MET A 213 -7.52 -14.33 -10.94
CA MET A 213 -7.69 -13.56 -12.16
C MET A 213 -8.89 -14.09 -12.95
N VAL A 214 -9.75 -13.18 -13.39
CA VAL A 214 -10.93 -13.47 -14.23
C VAL A 214 -10.82 -12.63 -15.49
N GLY A 215 -10.79 -13.26 -16.68
CA GLY A 215 -10.86 -12.53 -17.93
C GLY A 215 -12.20 -11.80 -18.05
N PHE A 216 -12.16 -10.57 -18.56
CA PHE A 216 -13.35 -9.75 -18.82
C PHE A 216 -13.18 -9.02 -20.14
N ASP A 217 -13.95 -9.43 -21.15
CA ASP A 217 -13.94 -8.80 -22.46
C ASP A 217 -15.28 -8.13 -22.74
N ILE A 218 -15.26 -6.91 -23.27
CA ILE A 218 -16.44 -6.26 -23.87
C ILE A 218 -16.31 -6.43 -25.38
N VAL A 219 -17.28 -7.14 -25.96
CA VAL A 219 -17.30 -7.45 -27.39
C VAL A 219 -18.52 -6.80 -28.05
N SER A 220 -18.29 -5.98 -29.06
CA SER A 220 -19.37 -5.53 -29.97
C SER A 220 -19.27 -6.31 -31.26
N ASN A 221 -20.37 -6.97 -31.64
CA ASN A 221 -20.46 -7.79 -32.86
C ASN A 221 -21.46 -7.16 -33.84
N ASN A 222 -20.99 -6.77 -35.03
CA ASN A 222 -21.78 -6.17 -36.11
C ASN A 222 -22.59 -4.91 -35.68
N LEU A 223 -22.10 -4.09 -34.74
CA LEU A 223 -22.80 -2.89 -34.28
C LEU A 223 -22.46 -1.62 -35.10
N LYS A 224 -21.75 -1.75 -36.21
CA LYS A 224 -21.47 -0.66 -37.14
C LYS A 224 -22.76 -0.05 -37.72
N GLY A 225 -22.87 1.26 -37.65
CA GLY A 225 -24.06 2.01 -38.07
C GLY A 225 -25.14 2.14 -36.99
N ILE A 226 -25.14 1.31 -35.97
CA ILE A 226 -25.93 1.46 -34.75
C ILE A 226 -25.15 2.34 -33.77
N ILE A 227 -23.87 1.99 -33.50
CA ILE A 227 -22.92 2.86 -32.81
C ILE A 227 -22.31 3.81 -33.85
N PRO A 228 -22.29 5.12 -33.59
CA PRO A 228 -21.78 6.09 -34.56
C PRO A 228 -20.31 5.84 -34.93
N SER A 229 -19.99 5.94 -36.22
CA SER A 229 -18.62 5.69 -36.74
C SER A 229 -17.55 6.66 -36.20
N ASN A 230 -17.95 7.78 -35.63
CA ASN A 230 -17.07 8.74 -34.98
C ASN A 230 -16.87 8.46 -33.48
N THR A 231 -17.46 7.41 -32.91
CA THR A 231 -17.23 6.99 -31.53
C THR A 231 -15.78 6.57 -31.36
N ARG A 232 -15.08 7.16 -30.42
CA ARG A 232 -13.67 6.88 -30.10
C ARG A 232 -13.48 6.24 -28.73
N PHE A 233 -14.44 6.40 -27.85
CA PHE A 233 -14.46 5.81 -26.52
C PHE A 233 -15.89 5.56 -26.06
N MET A 234 -16.02 4.67 -25.09
CA MET A 234 -17.20 4.46 -24.26
C MET A 234 -16.84 4.78 -22.82
N THR A 235 -17.82 5.17 -22.01
CA THR A 235 -17.58 5.48 -20.60
C THR A 235 -17.98 4.28 -19.74
N MET A 236 -17.09 3.85 -18.88
CA MET A 236 -17.31 2.74 -17.94
C MET A 236 -17.26 3.28 -16.51
N ASP A 237 -18.35 3.10 -15.78
CA ASP A 237 -18.43 3.40 -14.36
C ASP A 237 -18.31 2.10 -13.56
N TRP A 238 -17.36 2.05 -12.66
CA TRP A 238 -17.18 0.94 -11.73
C TRP A 238 -17.10 1.47 -10.31
N ALA A 239 -17.99 0.99 -9.43
CA ALA A 239 -18.03 1.42 -8.04
C ALA A 239 -18.40 0.28 -7.10
N VAL A 240 -17.80 0.29 -5.91
CA VAL A 240 -18.08 -0.65 -4.83
C VAL A 240 -17.97 0.05 -3.46
N ASP A 241 -18.76 -0.40 -2.51
CA ASP A 241 -18.52 -0.12 -1.09
C ASP A 241 -17.84 -1.34 -0.47
N VAL A 242 -16.60 -1.17 -0.05
CA VAL A 242 -15.83 -2.28 0.53
C VAL A 242 -16.27 -2.58 1.95
N LEU A 243 -16.52 -3.86 2.22
CA LEU A 243 -16.97 -4.37 3.51
C LEU A 243 -15.83 -4.33 4.54
N LYS A 244 -16.17 -4.23 5.83
CA LYS A 244 -15.22 -4.37 6.93
C LYS A 244 -14.79 -5.83 7.06
N GLN A 245 -13.56 -6.12 6.64
CA GLN A 245 -12.98 -7.46 6.69
C GLN A 245 -12.15 -7.70 7.96
N GLU A 246 -11.67 -6.61 8.59
CA GLU A 246 -10.71 -6.65 9.70
C GLU A 246 -11.29 -6.01 10.97
N LYS A 247 -10.86 -6.51 12.14
CA LYS A 247 -11.28 -6.02 13.46
C LYS A 247 -10.93 -4.55 13.68
N ALA A 248 -9.78 -4.11 13.17
CA ALA A 248 -9.30 -2.76 13.31
C ALA A 248 -8.70 -2.24 11.99
N GLY A 249 -8.92 -0.95 11.73
CA GLY A 249 -8.23 -0.23 10.66
C GLY A 249 -6.74 -0.10 10.94
N ASP A 250 -5.95 0.06 9.87
CA ASP A 250 -4.50 0.23 9.94
C ASP A 250 -4.15 1.63 9.40
N ARG A 251 -3.29 2.36 10.12
CA ARG A 251 -2.82 3.69 9.68
C ARG A 251 -1.80 3.63 8.54
N ILE A 252 -1.16 2.47 8.36
CA ILE A 252 -0.12 2.27 7.33
C ILE A 252 -0.71 1.71 6.04
N ASN A 253 -1.69 0.83 6.18
CA ASN A 253 -2.30 0.08 5.09
C ASN A 253 -3.76 0.49 4.94
N VAL A 254 -3.98 1.76 4.60
CA VAL A 254 -5.30 2.37 4.45
C VAL A 254 -5.95 1.89 3.16
N GLU A 255 -7.26 1.72 3.19
CA GLU A 255 -8.07 1.43 2.02
C GLU A 255 -8.07 2.63 1.09
N THR A 256 -7.66 2.40 -0.17
CA THR A 256 -7.59 3.45 -1.21
C THR A 256 -7.48 2.82 -2.60
N ILE A 257 -7.53 3.68 -3.62
CA ILE A 257 -7.33 3.26 -5.00
C ILE A 257 -5.84 3.35 -5.34
N TYR A 258 -5.31 2.25 -5.87
CA TYR A 258 -4.00 2.19 -6.52
C TYR A 258 -4.19 2.10 -8.03
N TYR A 259 -3.25 2.66 -8.78
CA TYR A 259 -3.27 2.60 -10.22
C TYR A 259 -1.85 2.57 -10.80
N MET A 260 -1.72 2.03 -11.99
CA MET A 260 -0.45 1.93 -12.69
C MET A 260 -0.53 2.63 -14.04
N TYR A 261 0.37 3.55 -14.27
CA TYR A 261 0.56 4.19 -15.57
C TYR A 261 1.17 3.25 -16.61
N SER A 262 1.01 3.58 -17.89
CA SER A 262 1.60 2.84 -19.02
C SER A 262 3.13 2.74 -18.95
N ASN A 263 3.81 3.69 -18.29
CA ASN A 263 5.26 3.66 -18.03
C ASN A 263 5.69 2.72 -16.87
N ASN A 264 4.76 1.97 -16.27
CA ASN A 264 4.94 1.06 -15.13
C ASN A 264 5.17 1.73 -13.76
N ASP A 265 4.92 3.03 -13.63
CA ASP A 265 4.89 3.69 -12.33
C ASP A 265 3.56 3.40 -11.63
N VAL A 266 3.64 2.97 -10.38
CA VAL A 266 2.47 2.67 -9.54
C VAL A 266 2.31 3.79 -8.53
N GLU A 267 1.13 4.39 -8.54
CA GLU A 267 0.74 5.47 -7.64
C GLU A 267 -0.54 5.12 -6.87
N THR A 268 -0.92 5.98 -5.97
CA THR A 268 -2.09 5.78 -5.12
C THR A 268 -2.81 7.09 -4.91
N LEU A 269 -4.11 7.04 -4.96
CA LEU A 269 -4.94 8.15 -4.54
C LEU A 269 -4.59 8.50 -3.08
N SER A 270 -4.60 9.78 -2.73
CA SER A 270 -4.12 10.25 -1.43
C SER A 270 -4.55 9.34 -0.28
N GLN A 271 -3.58 8.81 0.46
CA GLN A 271 -3.78 7.95 1.63
C GLN A 271 -4.10 8.74 2.89
N ALA A 272 -4.10 10.07 2.79
CA ALA A 272 -4.30 10.90 3.97
C ALA A 272 -5.59 10.48 4.69
N GLU A 273 -5.63 10.72 5.99
CA GLU A 273 -6.81 10.62 6.89
C GLU A 273 -8.00 11.47 6.38
N VAL A 274 -8.02 11.77 5.07
CA VAL A 274 -9.04 12.55 4.38
C VAL A 274 -10.24 11.64 4.18
N ALA A 275 -11.39 12.11 4.66
CA ALA A 275 -12.64 11.36 4.54
C ALA A 275 -13.03 11.10 3.07
N GLU A 276 -12.55 11.92 2.15
CA GLU A 276 -12.86 11.89 0.72
C GLU A 276 -11.62 12.31 -0.09
N ALA A 277 -11.29 11.57 -1.14
CA ALA A 277 -10.19 11.87 -2.05
C ALA A 277 -10.63 11.60 -3.48
N GLU A 278 -10.23 12.46 -4.39
CA GLU A 278 -10.57 12.46 -5.81
C GLU A 278 -9.33 12.77 -6.63
N GLU A 279 -9.19 12.15 -7.78
CA GLU A 279 -8.11 12.41 -8.72
C GLU A 279 -8.57 12.16 -10.16
N GLU A 280 -8.24 13.08 -11.04
CA GLU A 280 -8.49 13.00 -12.47
C GLU A 280 -7.18 12.83 -13.22
N LEU A 281 -7.14 11.86 -14.13
CA LEU A 281 -5.97 11.55 -14.93
C LEU A 281 -6.32 11.62 -16.42
N LYS A 282 -5.39 12.14 -17.20
CA LYS A 282 -5.45 12.22 -18.68
C LYS A 282 -4.26 11.49 -19.31
N SER A 283 -3.84 10.40 -18.70
CA SER A 283 -2.72 9.59 -19.19
C SER A 283 -3.05 8.12 -19.08
N GLY A 284 -2.48 7.33 -19.98
CA GLY A 284 -2.76 5.91 -20.07
C GLY A 284 -2.49 5.15 -18.78
N LEU A 285 -3.45 4.33 -18.40
CA LEU A 285 -3.35 3.43 -17.25
C LEU A 285 -3.39 1.97 -17.72
N LYS A 286 -2.63 1.11 -17.05
CA LYS A 286 -2.68 -0.34 -17.26
C LYS A 286 -3.68 -1.03 -16.34
N TRP A 287 -3.79 -0.57 -15.11
CA TRP A 287 -4.78 -1.08 -14.17
C TRP A 287 -5.15 -0.07 -13.09
N ILE A 288 -6.34 -0.26 -12.54
CA ILE A 288 -6.88 0.46 -11.38
C ILE A 288 -7.29 -0.59 -10.36
N SER A 289 -6.94 -0.41 -9.09
CA SER A 289 -7.18 -1.37 -8.01
C SER A 289 -7.84 -0.71 -6.80
N PHE A 290 -9.00 -1.18 -6.44
CA PHE A 290 -9.67 -0.88 -5.17
C PHE A 290 -9.06 -1.76 -4.08
N LYS A 291 -8.13 -1.18 -3.32
CA LYS A 291 -7.31 -1.91 -2.37
C LYS A 291 -7.80 -1.74 -0.95
N GLN A 292 -8.02 -2.86 -0.27
CA GLN A 292 -8.16 -2.97 1.19
C GLN A 292 -6.83 -3.42 1.84
N LYS A 293 -6.82 -3.57 3.15
CA LYS A 293 -5.62 -4.00 3.89
C LYS A 293 -5.00 -5.27 3.31
N PHE A 294 -5.78 -6.35 3.21
CA PHE A 294 -5.31 -7.66 2.78
C PHE A 294 -5.90 -8.15 1.46
N PHE A 295 -6.83 -7.42 0.86
CA PHE A 295 -7.51 -7.82 -0.37
C PHE A 295 -7.55 -6.68 -1.36
N SER A 296 -7.61 -7.02 -2.64
CA SER A 296 -7.73 -6.04 -3.72
C SER A 296 -8.66 -6.53 -4.81
N TYR A 297 -9.35 -5.57 -5.41
CA TYR A 297 -10.22 -5.74 -6.57
C TYR A 297 -9.69 -4.81 -7.64
N ALA A 298 -9.07 -5.39 -8.68
CA ALA A 298 -8.44 -4.60 -9.72
C ALA A 298 -9.06 -4.87 -11.09
N LEU A 299 -9.18 -3.81 -11.89
CA LEU A 299 -9.51 -3.87 -13.30
C LEU A 299 -8.23 -3.58 -14.09
N ILE A 300 -7.89 -4.49 -14.99
CA ILE A 300 -6.63 -4.52 -15.73
C ILE A 300 -6.96 -4.46 -17.20
N SER A 301 -6.42 -3.48 -17.93
CA SER A 301 -6.51 -3.43 -19.39
C SER A 301 -5.36 -4.23 -20.00
N LYS A 302 -5.63 -5.00 -21.03
CA LYS A 302 -4.62 -5.74 -21.77
C LYS A 302 -3.75 -4.82 -22.64
N ASP A 303 -4.36 -3.84 -23.27
CA ASP A 303 -3.71 -2.92 -24.21
C ASP A 303 -3.41 -1.52 -23.62
N SER A 304 -3.68 -1.30 -22.35
CA SER A 304 -3.75 -0.03 -21.60
C SER A 304 -4.97 0.83 -21.96
N PHE A 305 -5.35 1.70 -21.01
CA PHE A 305 -6.34 2.77 -21.23
C PHE A 305 -5.57 4.02 -21.68
N ASP A 306 -5.00 3.98 -22.91
CA ASP A 306 -4.17 5.07 -23.42
C ASP A 306 -5.03 6.23 -23.95
N ASP A 307 -4.57 7.47 -23.71
CA ASP A 307 -5.19 8.72 -24.17
C ASP A 307 -6.65 8.91 -23.74
N VAL A 308 -7.05 8.28 -22.63
CA VAL A 308 -8.41 8.34 -22.10
C VAL A 308 -8.44 9.02 -20.74
N PHE A 309 -9.61 9.53 -20.41
CA PHE A 309 -9.88 10.17 -19.12
C PHE A 309 -10.23 9.11 -18.07
N VAL A 310 -9.69 9.27 -16.87
CA VAL A 310 -10.03 8.45 -15.71
C VAL A 310 -10.23 9.35 -14.50
N GLU A 311 -11.41 9.26 -13.92
CA GLU A 311 -11.76 9.92 -12.66
C GLU A 311 -11.91 8.86 -11.57
N MET A 312 -11.19 9.03 -10.47
CA MET A 312 -11.21 8.11 -9.33
C MET A 312 -11.66 8.85 -8.08
N HIS A 313 -12.53 8.21 -7.32
CA HIS A 313 -13.09 8.80 -6.11
C HIS A 313 -13.11 7.80 -4.96
N THR A 314 -12.78 8.27 -3.75
CA THR A 314 -12.94 7.48 -2.51
C THR A 314 -13.64 8.30 -1.44
N LYS A 315 -14.52 7.66 -0.67
CA LYS A 315 -15.24 8.27 0.44
C LYS A 315 -15.37 7.32 1.62
N SER A 316 -14.94 7.76 2.80
CA SER A 316 -15.07 6.98 4.03
C SER A 316 -16.53 6.85 4.45
N ARG A 317 -16.92 5.66 4.91
CA ARG A 317 -18.24 5.40 5.45
C ARG A 317 -18.28 5.65 6.98
N PRO A 318 -19.45 5.92 7.58
CA PRO A 318 -19.59 6.05 9.03
C PRO A 318 -19.05 4.82 9.77
N SER A 319 -18.51 5.02 10.98
CA SER A 319 -17.88 3.96 11.78
C SER A 319 -18.84 2.82 12.17
N ASN A 320 -20.15 3.10 12.27
CA ASN A 320 -21.19 2.11 12.55
C ASN A 320 -21.72 1.38 11.30
N SER A 321 -21.24 1.75 10.09
CA SER A 321 -21.59 1.08 8.85
C SER A 321 -20.88 -0.27 8.76
N ARG A 322 -21.48 -1.26 8.08
CA ARG A 322 -20.80 -2.50 7.68
C ARG A 322 -19.76 -2.27 6.57
N TYR A 323 -19.88 -1.16 5.86
CA TYR A 323 -18.92 -0.75 4.84
C TYR A 323 -17.87 0.18 5.44
N GLN A 324 -16.66 0.09 4.94
CA GLN A 324 -15.52 0.89 5.39
C GLN A 324 -15.30 2.11 4.52
N LYS A 325 -15.35 1.93 3.21
CA LYS A 325 -15.11 2.98 2.23
C LYS A 325 -15.88 2.72 0.94
N SER A 326 -16.39 3.77 0.30
CA SER A 326 -16.83 3.73 -1.09
C SER A 326 -15.66 4.01 -2.00
N MET A 327 -15.54 3.30 -3.10
CA MET A 327 -14.53 3.49 -4.13
C MET A 327 -15.20 3.46 -5.49
N SER A 328 -14.86 4.38 -6.39
CA SER A 328 -15.36 4.42 -7.75
C SER A 328 -14.29 4.87 -8.73
N ALA A 329 -14.42 4.41 -9.97
CA ALA A 329 -13.64 4.85 -11.11
C ALA A 329 -14.56 5.02 -12.31
N ASN A 330 -14.51 6.19 -12.93
CA ASN A 330 -15.12 6.50 -14.21
C ASN A 330 -14.02 6.49 -15.25
N ILE A 331 -14.10 5.62 -16.25
CA ILE A 331 -13.01 5.31 -17.17
C ILE A 331 -13.55 5.45 -18.60
N GLU A 332 -12.95 6.30 -19.40
CA GLU A 332 -13.13 6.24 -20.85
C GLU A 332 -12.32 5.07 -21.39
N ILE A 333 -12.95 4.14 -22.07
CA ILE A 333 -12.30 2.99 -22.69
C ILE A 333 -12.26 3.18 -24.21
N PRO A 334 -11.11 2.92 -24.87
CA PRO A 334 -10.99 3.11 -26.32
C PRO A 334 -11.99 2.24 -27.08
N PHE A 335 -12.63 2.82 -28.08
CA PHE A 335 -13.56 2.12 -28.99
C PHE A 335 -13.40 2.65 -30.41
N ASP A 336 -13.41 1.78 -31.39
CA ASP A 336 -13.37 2.17 -32.82
C ASP A 336 -14.71 1.94 -33.51
N GLY A 337 -15.52 2.97 -33.60
CA GLY A 337 -16.84 2.93 -34.27
C GLY A 337 -16.79 2.64 -35.77
N LEU A 338 -15.62 2.60 -36.41
CA LEU A 338 -15.45 2.24 -37.82
C LEU A 338 -15.41 0.74 -38.04
N ASN A 339 -15.03 -0.04 -37.04
CA ASN A 339 -14.94 -1.48 -37.12
C ASN A 339 -16.32 -2.11 -36.97
N GLU A 340 -16.52 -3.25 -37.63
CA GLU A 340 -17.73 -4.09 -37.48
C GLU A 340 -17.71 -4.78 -36.12
N ASP A 341 -16.57 -5.33 -35.77
CA ASP A 341 -16.33 -6.04 -34.54
C ASP A 341 -15.23 -5.33 -33.71
N ASN A 342 -15.51 -5.12 -32.45
CA ASN A 342 -14.52 -4.63 -31.49
C ASN A 342 -14.45 -5.57 -30.30
N THR A 343 -13.25 -5.76 -29.75
CA THR A 343 -13.03 -6.47 -28.50
C THR A 343 -12.13 -5.64 -27.60
N ILE A 344 -12.65 -5.21 -26.47
CA ILE A 344 -11.90 -4.53 -25.43
C ILE A 344 -11.55 -5.59 -24.40
N ALA A 345 -10.29 -6.04 -24.45
CA ALA A 345 -9.81 -7.13 -23.61
C ALA A 345 -9.30 -6.59 -22.27
N MET A 346 -9.90 -7.07 -21.19
CA MET A 346 -9.60 -6.70 -19.82
C MET A 346 -9.52 -7.94 -18.92
N SER A 347 -9.17 -7.75 -17.68
CA SER A 347 -9.26 -8.77 -16.64
C SER A 347 -9.59 -8.12 -15.30
N TYR A 348 -10.33 -8.84 -14.48
CA TYR A 348 -10.46 -8.53 -13.06
C TYR A 348 -9.47 -9.36 -12.26
N TYR A 349 -8.89 -8.76 -11.24
CA TYR A 349 -8.25 -9.47 -10.14
C TYR A 349 -9.11 -9.31 -8.90
N PHE A 350 -9.54 -10.42 -8.31
CA PHE A 350 -10.28 -10.45 -7.05
C PHE A 350 -9.53 -11.36 -6.08
N GLY A 351 -8.67 -10.80 -5.23
CA GLY A 351 -7.82 -11.69 -4.47
C GLY A 351 -7.04 -11.05 -3.33
N PRO A 352 -6.19 -11.88 -2.68
CA PRO A 352 -5.37 -11.47 -1.55
C PRO A 352 -4.21 -10.57 -1.98
N ASN A 353 -3.80 -9.67 -1.09
CA ASN A 353 -2.58 -8.89 -1.23
C ASN A 353 -1.35 -9.72 -0.78
N ASP A 354 -1.24 -10.93 -1.29
CA ASP A 354 -0.06 -11.78 -1.15
C ASP A 354 0.98 -11.38 -2.18
N PHE A 355 2.22 -11.16 -1.73
CA PHE A 355 3.29 -10.67 -2.61
C PHE A 355 3.61 -11.65 -3.75
N LYS A 356 3.62 -12.94 -3.46
CA LYS A 356 3.94 -13.99 -4.45
C LYS A 356 2.79 -14.18 -5.43
N GLU A 357 1.55 -14.17 -4.93
CA GLU A 357 0.33 -14.26 -5.74
C GLU A 357 0.26 -13.09 -6.72
N LEU A 358 0.43 -11.85 -6.25
CA LEU A 358 0.36 -10.67 -7.11
C LEU A 358 1.50 -10.62 -8.13
N LYS A 359 2.69 -11.09 -7.74
CA LYS A 359 3.88 -11.04 -8.60
C LYS A 359 3.83 -12.02 -9.76
N GLN A 360 3.11 -13.15 -9.65
CA GLN A 360 3.03 -14.15 -10.72
C GLN A 360 2.43 -13.62 -12.01
N TYR A 361 1.58 -12.59 -11.92
CA TYR A 361 0.93 -11.98 -13.10
C TYR A 361 1.84 -11.05 -13.91
N ASP A 362 3.01 -10.67 -13.39
CA ASP A 362 4.04 -9.84 -14.06
C ASP A 362 3.54 -8.46 -14.56
N ILE A 363 2.55 -7.90 -13.88
CA ILE A 363 1.95 -6.59 -14.18
C ILE A 363 2.17 -5.58 -13.03
N ASN A 364 3.15 -5.83 -12.18
CA ASN A 364 3.50 -4.97 -11.03
C ASN A 364 2.39 -4.77 -9.98
N LEU A 365 1.36 -5.63 -9.93
CA LEU A 365 0.32 -5.57 -8.91
C LEU A 365 0.89 -5.68 -7.48
N GLU A 366 2.01 -6.38 -7.29
CA GLU A 366 2.68 -6.50 -5.98
C GLU A 366 3.21 -5.17 -5.45
N LYS A 367 3.33 -4.14 -6.31
CA LYS A 367 3.77 -2.81 -5.89
C LYS A 367 2.70 -2.04 -5.09
N GLN A 368 1.44 -2.45 -5.15
CA GLN A 368 0.38 -1.90 -4.31
C GLN A 368 0.55 -2.27 -2.82
N ILE A 369 1.36 -3.28 -2.48
CA ILE A 369 1.70 -3.59 -1.09
C ILE A 369 2.67 -2.51 -0.57
N PRO A 370 2.34 -1.76 0.50
CA PRO A 370 3.11 -0.60 0.95
C PRO A 370 4.39 -0.99 1.71
N LEU A 371 5.34 -1.60 1.02
CA LEU A 371 6.62 -2.07 1.59
C LEU A 371 7.62 -0.95 1.94
N GLY A 372 7.25 0.32 1.74
CA GLY A 372 8.07 1.50 2.04
C GLY A 372 8.86 2.04 0.86
N GLY A 373 9.68 3.08 1.10
CA GLY A 373 10.51 3.70 0.06
C GLY A 373 11.52 2.73 -0.57
N LYS A 374 12.14 3.10 -1.69
CA LYS A 374 12.99 2.23 -2.54
C LYS A 374 13.97 1.33 -1.76
N LEU A 375 14.73 1.89 -0.81
CA LEU A 375 15.69 1.12 0.00
C LEU A 375 14.99 0.11 0.93
N VAL A 376 13.91 0.53 1.58
CA VAL A 376 13.13 -0.29 2.53
C VAL A 376 12.42 -1.42 1.79
N ALA A 377 11.78 -1.10 0.67
CA ALA A 377 11.14 -2.08 -0.20
C ALA A 377 12.15 -3.10 -0.77
N TRP A 378 13.38 -2.67 -1.09
CA TRP A 378 14.46 -3.55 -1.51
C TRP A 378 14.83 -4.58 -0.42
N ILE A 379 14.97 -4.13 0.85
CA ILE A 379 15.24 -5.03 1.98
C ILE A 379 14.09 -6.05 2.14
N ASN A 380 12.83 -5.58 2.08
CA ASN A 380 11.67 -6.45 2.19
C ASN A 380 11.65 -7.50 1.06
N ARG A 381 11.79 -7.09 -0.18
CA ARG A 381 11.67 -7.96 -1.36
C ARG A 381 12.81 -8.98 -1.48
N LEU A 382 14.04 -8.63 -1.07
CA LEU A 382 15.21 -9.51 -1.23
C LEU A 382 15.60 -10.27 0.02
N ILE A 383 15.21 -9.82 1.21
CA ILE A 383 15.63 -10.43 2.47
C ILE A 383 14.44 -10.93 3.28
N VAL A 384 13.51 -10.03 3.63
CA VAL A 384 12.46 -10.36 4.61
C VAL A 384 11.46 -11.33 4.02
N ILE A 385 10.83 -10.99 2.88
CA ILE A 385 9.82 -11.81 2.22
C ILE A 385 10.36 -13.20 1.87
N PRO A 386 11.51 -13.34 1.17
CA PRO A 386 12.01 -14.67 0.82
C PRO A 386 12.33 -15.56 2.02
N VAL A 387 12.86 -14.99 3.12
CA VAL A 387 13.11 -15.74 4.35
C VAL A 387 11.81 -16.12 5.05
N PHE A 388 10.85 -15.20 5.10
CA PHE A 388 9.55 -15.40 5.71
C PHE A 388 8.76 -16.50 4.98
N ASP A 389 8.67 -16.42 3.66
CA ASP A 389 8.01 -17.41 2.80
C ASP A 389 8.70 -18.78 2.89
N TRP A 390 10.06 -18.80 2.85
CA TRP A 390 10.79 -20.04 2.99
C TRP A 390 10.50 -20.74 4.32
N LEU A 391 10.45 -20.00 5.42
CA LEU A 391 10.09 -20.54 6.73
C LEU A 391 8.63 -20.98 6.79
N GLY A 392 7.70 -20.23 6.16
CA GLY A 392 6.28 -20.53 6.10
C GLY A 392 5.95 -21.84 5.40
N GLN A 393 6.76 -22.27 4.40
CA GLN A 393 6.57 -23.52 3.67
C GLN A 393 6.64 -24.78 4.55
N TYR A 394 7.29 -24.70 5.73
CA TYR A 394 7.37 -25.81 6.67
C TYR A 394 6.10 -26.00 7.52
N GLY A 395 5.08 -25.16 7.36
CA GLY A 395 3.83 -25.23 8.12
C GLY A 395 3.99 -24.90 9.60
N TRP A 396 5.06 -24.21 9.98
CA TRP A 396 5.28 -23.80 11.37
C TRP A 396 4.35 -22.64 11.74
N ASN A 397 4.00 -22.59 13.03
CA ASN A 397 3.27 -21.44 13.56
C ASN A 397 4.03 -20.13 13.29
N TYR A 398 3.34 -19.12 12.79
CA TYR A 398 3.98 -17.86 12.38
C TYR A 398 4.65 -17.10 13.52
N GLY A 399 4.25 -17.29 14.78
CA GLY A 399 5.02 -16.79 15.92
C GLY A 399 6.44 -17.38 16.00
N ILE A 400 6.60 -18.67 15.65
CA ILE A 400 7.92 -19.32 15.54
C ILE A 400 8.68 -18.80 14.32
N VAL A 401 8.00 -18.59 13.20
CA VAL A 401 8.60 -17.99 11.99
C VAL A 401 9.16 -16.59 12.30
N ILE A 402 8.42 -15.74 13.02
CA ILE A 402 8.87 -14.42 13.48
C ILE A 402 10.11 -14.54 14.38
N LEU A 403 10.11 -15.49 15.32
CA LEU A 403 11.25 -15.73 16.21
C LEU A 403 12.51 -16.10 15.43
N ILE A 404 12.39 -17.03 14.48
CA ILE A 404 13.53 -17.47 13.65
C ILE A 404 14.00 -16.35 12.74
N LEU A 405 13.10 -15.59 12.11
CA LEU A 405 13.43 -14.42 11.30
C LEU A 405 14.22 -13.39 12.11
N ALA A 406 13.75 -13.06 13.33
CA ALA A 406 14.44 -12.14 14.23
C ALA A 406 15.84 -12.66 14.60
N LEU A 407 15.99 -13.96 14.84
CA LEU A 407 17.27 -14.60 15.14
C LEU A 407 18.24 -14.53 13.93
N ILE A 408 17.77 -14.84 12.73
CA ILE A 408 18.56 -14.78 11.49
C ILE A 408 19.08 -13.35 11.29
N ILE A 409 18.22 -12.34 11.38
CA ILE A 409 18.60 -10.93 11.24
C ILE A 409 19.65 -10.56 12.30
N LYS A 410 19.48 -10.97 13.54
CA LYS A 410 20.44 -10.72 14.63
C LYS A 410 21.78 -11.41 14.42
N ILE A 411 21.80 -12.62 13.90
CA ILE A 411 23.03 -13.34 13.53
C ILE A 411 23.75 -12.62 12.38
N CYS A 412 23.04 -12.20 11.36
CA CYS A 412 23.63 -11.46 10.23
C CYS A 412 24.24 -10.11 10.68
N LEU A 413 23.63 -9.44 11.64
CA LEU A 413 24.13 -8.17 12.20
C LEU A 413 25.17 -8.36 13.33
N MET A 414 25.41 -9.60 13.81
CA MET A 414 26.32 -9.89 14.94
C MET A 414 27.74 -9.35 14.74
N PRO A 415 28.41 -9.47 13.57
CA PRO A 415 29.76 -8.95 13.39
C PRO A 415 29.87 -7.45 13.61
N ILE A 416 28.82 -6.71 13.22
CA ILE A 416 28.74 -5.24 13.38
C ILE A 416 28.46 -4.88 14.84
N ALA A 417 27.49 -5.58 15.46
CA ALA A 417 27.18 -5.43 16.87
C ALA A 417 28.42 -5.71 17.76
N PHE A 418 29.20 -6.75 17.43
CA PHE A 418 30.43 -7.07 18.15
C PHE A 418 31.49 -5.97 18.03
N LYS A 419 31.72 -5.41 16.82
CA LYS A 419 32.64 -4.28 16.62
C LYS A 419 32.23 -3.06 17.43
N SER A 420 30.94 -2.74 17.47
CA SER A 420 30.42 -1.63 18.26
C SER A 420 30.58 -1.86 19.76
N TYR A 421 30.23 -3.04 20.25
CA TYR A 421 30.40 -3.39 21.63
C TYR A 421 31.90 -3.31 22.05
N MET A 422 32.81 -3.81 21.18
CA MET A 422 34.27 -3.71 21.41
C MET A 422 34.72 -2.25 21.52
N SER A 423 34.20 -1.36 20.67
CA SER A 423 34.52 0.08 20.76
C SER A 423 34.01 0.70 22.07
N SER A 424 32.78 0.38 22.47
CA SER A 424 32.22 0.82 23.75
C SER A 424 33.03 0.27 24.94
N ALA A 425 33.53 -0.97 24.87
CA ALA A 425 34.41 -1.55 25.87
C ALA A 425 35.76 -0.83 25.94
N LYS A 426 36.37 -0.47 24.79
CA LYS A 426 37.59 0.36 24.76
C LYS A 426 37.38 1.70 25.45
N MET A 427 36.25 2.38 25.19
CA MET A 427 35.94 3.67 25.85
C MET A 427 35.80 3.54 27.37
N ARG A 428 35.16 2.44 27.86
CA ARG A 428 35.09 2.17 29.32
C ARG A 428 36.46 2.00 29.94
N VAL A 429 37.38 1.28 29.31
CA VAL A 429 38.75 1.06 29.77
C VAL A 429 39.53 2.38 29.83
N LEU A 430 39.22 3.34 28.94
CA LEU A 430 39.86 4.67 28.89
C LEU A 430 39.28 5.67 29.88
N LYS A 431 38.20 5.34 30.61
CA LYS A 431 37.54 6.25 31.53
C LYS A 431 38.46 6.92 32.52
N PRO A 432 39.41 6.24 33.23
CA PRO A 432 40.32 6.92 34.18
C PRO A 432 41.10 8.05 33.51
N GLU A 433 41.58 7.86 32.28
CA GLU A 433 42.35 8.89 31.56
C GLU A 433 41.43 10.05 31.09
N ILE A 434 40.17 9.75 30.77
CA ILE A 434 39.16 10.76 30.45
C ILE A 434 38.86 11.60 31.69
N ASP A 435 38.77 10.99 32.88
CA ASP A 435 38.55 11.68 34.15
C ASP A 435 39.74 12.58 34.49
N GLU A 436 40.99 12.18 34.20
CA GLU A 436 42.16 13.03 34.30
C GLU A 436 42.13 14.25 33.36
N ILE A 437 41.66 14.05 32.11
CA ILE A 437 41.49 15.16 31.16
C ILE A 437 40.38 16.09 31.66
N ASN A 438 39.29 15.57 32.19
CA ASN A 438 38.19 16.34 32.75
C ASN A 438 38.68 17.19 33.95
N ALA A 439 39.53 16.64 34.84
CA ALA A 439 40.13 17.36 35.96
C ALA A 439 41.13 18.42 35.50
N ARG A 440 41.82 18.23 34.38
CA ARG A 440 42.77 19.18 33.80
C ARG A 440 42.09 20.41 33.20
N TYR A 441 40.88 20.25 32.67
CA TYR A 441 40.11 21.32 32.01
C TYR A 441 38.73 21.51 32.68
N PRO A 442 38.69 22.08 33.92
CA PRO A 442 37.46 22.20 34.69
C PRO A 442 36.56 23.38 34.24
N LYS A 443 37.13 24.39 33.55
CA LYS A 443 36.42 25.63 33.21
C LYS A 443 35.57 25.46 31.94
N PRO A 444 34.39 26.09 31.89
CA PRO A 444 33.54 26.08 30.66
C PRO A 444 34.25 26.62 29.41
N ASP A 445 35.15 27.62 29.59
CA ASP A 445 35.91 28.24 28.48
C ASP A 445 36.91 27.26 27.83
N ASP A 446 37.33 26.22 28.56
CA ASP A 446 38.22 25.18 28.03
C ASP A 446 37.50 23.99 27.38
N ALA A 447 36.18 24.07 27.21
CA ALA A 447 35.38 22.97 26.67
C ALA A 447 35.90 22.43 25.30
N MET A 448 36.35 23.32 24.42
CA MET A 448 36.92 22.92 23.11
C MET A 448 38.26 22.19 23.27
N LYS A 449 39.16 22.67 24.17
CA LYS A 449 40.46 22.04 24.44
C LYS A 449 40.27 20.66 25.08
N LYS A 450 39.32 20.56 26.00
CA LYS A 450 38.89 19.30 26.63
C LYS A 450 38.41 18.30 25.61
N GLN A 451 37.47 18.72 24.74
CA GLN A 451 36.93 17.89 23.67
C GLN A 451 38.04 17.40 22.73
N GLN A 452 38.96 18.27 22.35
CA GLN A 452 40.08 17.92 21.49
C GLN A 452 41.02 16.91 22.16
N ALA A 453 41.35 17.09 23.45
CA ALA A 453 42.18 16.16 24.20
C ALA A 453 41.55 14.77 24.33
N ILE A 454 40.23 14.68 24.56
CA ILE A 454 39.47 13.42 24.58
C ILE A 454 39.49 12.75 23.20
N MET A 455 39.27 13.52 22.14
CA MET A 455 39.30 12.98 20.76
C MET A 455 40.70 12.46 20.37
N ASP A 456 41.77 13.13 20.82
CA ASP A 456 43.14 12.69 20.58
C ASP A 456 43.49 11.41 21.39
N LEU A 457 42.96 11.28 22.61
CA LEU A 457 43.02 10.04 23.36
C LEU A 457 42.34 8.88 22.63
N TYR A 458 41.11 9.09 22.15
CA TYR A 458 40.40 8.07 21.39
C TYR A 458 41.12 7.67 20.10
N LYS A 459 41.69 8.64 19.38
CA LYS A 459 42.49 8.35 18.17
C LYS A 459 43.74 7.51 18.52
N LYS A 460 44.47 7.83 19.58
CA LYS A 460 45.67 7.09 20.04
C LYS A 460 45.30 5.67 20.49
N ALA A 461 44.14 5.47 21.08
CA ALA A 461 43.66 4.20 21.58
C ALA A 461 42.95 3.33 20.50
N ASP A 462 42.86 3.82 19.26
CA ASP A 462 42.07 3.19 18.19
C ASP A 462 40.63 2.88 18.68
N ALA A 463 40.04 3.83 19.39
CA ALA A 463 38.65 3.80 19.85
C ALA A 463 37.87 4.88 19.11
N SER A 464 36.73 4.53 18.55
CA SER A 464 35.88 5.50 17.83
C SER A 464 34.58 5.75 18.59
N PRO A 465 34.30 6.98 19.04
CA PRO A 465 33.03 7.28 19.71
C PRO A 465 31.81 7.09 18.82
N MET A 466 31.98 7.22 17.50
CA MET A 466 30.90 6.99 16.52
C MET A 466 30.59 5.51 16.26
N SER A 467 31.51 4.59 16.57
CA SER A 467 31.24 3.16 16.34
C SER A 467 30.19 2.58 17.31
N GLY A 468 29.91 3.25 18.41
CA GLY A 468 28.86 2.87 19.36
C GLY A 468 27.44 3.01 18.78
N CYS A 469 27.19 3.98 17.91
CA CYS A 469 25.88 4.20 17.27
C CYS A 469 25.73 3.48 15.91
N LEU A 470 26.81 2.92 15.36
CA LEU A 470 26.82 2.26 14.04
C LEU A 470 25.77 1.13 13.89
N PRO A 471 25.60 0.23 14.89
CA PRO A 471 24.53 -0.78 14.81
C PRO A 471 23.14 -0.18 14.71
N MET A 472 22.87 0.90 15.46
CA MET A 472 21.58 1.58 15.43
C MET A 472 21.30 2.16 14.04
N LEU A 473 22.28 2.83 13.44
CA LEU A 473 22.14 3.40 12.09
C LEU A 473 21.91 2.32 11.02
N LEU A 474 22.59 1.17 11.13
CA LEU A 474 22.42 0.07 10.17
C LEU A 474 21.14 -0.71 10.42
N GLN A 475 20.68 -0.78 11.66
CA GLN A 475 19.44 -1.47 12.03
C GLN A 475 18.20 -0.66 11.63
N MET A 476 18.28 0.69 11.52
CA MET A 476 17.14 1.54 11.18
C MET A 476 16.43 1.16 9.85
N PRO A 477 17.13 0.96 8.72
CA PRO A 477 16.45 0.54 7.49
C PRO A 477 15.74 -0.81 7.62
N ILE A 478 16.34 -1.77 8.35
CA ILE A 478 15.74 -3.09 8.59
C ILE A 478 14.51 -2.95 9.51
N LEU A 479 14.62 -2.13 10.54
CA LEU A 479 13.55 -1.81 11.46
C LEU A 479 12.33 -1.23 10.74
N ILE A 480 12.56 -0.25 9.84
CA ILE A 480 11.50 0.34 9.02
C ILE A 480 10.95 -0.70 8.01
N ALA A 481 11.79 -1.58 7.47
CA ALA A 481 11.34 -2.64 6.57
C ALA A 481 10.36 -3.59 7.27
N ILE A 482 10.70 -4.06 8.45
CA ILE A 482 9.84 -4.93 9.26
C ILE A 482 8.56 -4.19 9.71
N PHE A 483 8.67 -2.90 10.06
CA PHE A 483 7.54 -2.05 10.43
C PHE A 483 6.51 -1.90 9.30
N ARG A 484 6.98 -1.92 8.04
CA ARG A 484 6.11 -1.90 6.87
C ARG A 484 5.60 -3.28 6.46
N PHE A 485 6.42 -4.31 6.64
CA PHE A 485 6.11 -5.67 6.23
C PHE A 485 5.00 -6.33 7.07
N PHE A 486 5.15 -6.38 8.41
CA PHE A 486 4.21 -7.15 9.23
C PHE A 486 2.75 -6.68 9.16
N PRO A 487 2.42 -5.39 9.21
CA PRO A 487 1.04 -4.96 9.02
C PRO A 487 0.46 -5.29 7.64
N SER A 488 1.32 -5.50 6.63
CA SER A 488 0.92 -5.78 5.25
C SER A 488 0.97 -7.26 4.88
N SER A 489 1.48 -8.13 5.78
CA SER A 489 1.63 -9.56 5.54
C SER A 489 0.31 -10.29 5.80
N ILE A 490 -0.32 -10.77 4.73
CA ILE A 490 -1.59 -11.53 4.83
C ILE A 490 -1.38 -12.89 5.50
N GLU A 491 -0.17 -13.44 5.46
CA GLU A 491 0.18 -14.72 6.06
C GLU A 491 0.05 -14.70 7.59
N LEU A 492 0.12 -13.51 8.22
CA LEU A 492 -0.08 -13.34 9.65
C LEU A 492 -1.56 -13.26 10.04
N ARG A 493 -2.45 -13.07 9.05
CA ARG A 493 -3.87 -12.89 9.28
C ARG A 493 -4.49 -14.16 9.86
N GLN A 494 -5.21 -14.00 10.98
CA GLN A 494 -5.84 -15.11 11.73
C GLN A 494 -4.85 -16.19 12.21
N GLN A 495 -3.57 -15.84 12.36
CA GLN A 495 -2.57 -16.73 12.96
C GLN A 495 -2.44 -16.43 14.44
N SER A 496 -2.81 -17.38 15.27
CA SER A 496 -2.70 -17.26 16.73
C SER A 496 -1.30 -17.60 17.23
N PHE A 497 -0.85 -16.89 18.27
CA PHE A 497 0.38 -17.22 18.98
C PHE A 497 0.36 -16.73 20.43
N LEU A 498 0.65 -17.60 21.36
CA LEU A 498 0.56 -17.39 22.82
C LEU A 498 -0.85 -16.91 23.20
N TRP A 499 -1.00 -15.65 23.61
CA TRP A 499 -2.27 -15.03 23.99
C TRP A 499 -2.90 -14.19 22.88
N ALA A 500 -2.19 -13.98 21.77
CA ALA A 500 -2.74 -13.26 20.63
C ALA A 500 -3.51 -14.23 19.73
N ASP A 501 -4.77 -13.91 19.46
CA ASP A 501 -5.62 -14.70 18.57
C ASP A 501 -5.26 -14.46 17.10
N ASP A 502 -4.74 -13.26 16.76
CA ASP A 502 -4.38 -12.85 15.42
C ASP A 502 -3.12 -11.96 15.45
N LEU A 503 -2.03 -12.43 14.83
CA LEU A 503 -0.76 -11.70 14.76
C LEU A 503 -0.82 -10.48 13.85
N SER A 504 -1.81 -10.36 12.97
CA SER A 504 -1.97 -9.24 12.04
C SER A 504 -2.67 -8.02 12.64
N VAL A 505 -3.31 -8.21 13.81
CA VAL A 505 -4.04 -7.18 14.58
C VAL A 505 -3.39 -7.06 15.96
N TYR A 506 -3.76 -6.05 16.73
CA TYR A 506 -3.28 -5.90 18.11
C TYR A 506 -3.81 -7.00 19.02
N ASP A 507 -2.99 -7.42 20.00
CA ASP A 507 -3.40 -8.31 21.07
C ASP A 507 -4.06 -7.52 22.19
N SER A 508 -5.34 -7.78 22.52
CA SER A 508 -6.00 -7.17 23.68
C SER A 508 -6.13 -8.17 24.80
N ILE A 509 -5.48 -7.88 25.94
CA ILE A 509 -5.68 -8.63 27.18
C ILE A 509 -6.72 -7.97 28.10
N LEU A 510 -7.07 -6.72 27.82
CA LEU A 510 -8.05 -5.93 28.56
C LEU A 510 -8.62 -4.85 27.67
N ASP A 511 -9.92 -4.93 27.43
CA ASP A 511 -10.66 -3.86 26.74
C ASP A 511 -11.15 -2.84 27.77
N LEU A 512 -10.94 -1.56 27.49
CA LEU A 512 -11.30 -0.46 28.37
C LEU A 512 -12.69 0.09 27.96
N PRO A 513 -13.56 0.46 28.91
CA PRO A 513 -14.86 1.03 28.60
C PRO A 513 -14.78 2.50 28.11
N PHE A 514 -13.58 3.05 27.96
CA PHE A 514 -13.32 4.40 27.52
C PHE A 514 -12.05 4.45 26.65
N ASN A 515 -11.98 5.44 25.77
CA ASN A 515 -10.81 5.64 24.91
C ASN A 515 -9.83 6.60 25.58
N ILE A 516 -8.57 6.18 25.78
CA ILE A 516 -7.49 7.02 26.26
C ILE A 516 -6.85 7.71 25.06
N PRO A 517 -6.81 9.08 25.04
CA PRO A 517 -6.18 9.82 23.93
C PRO A 517 -4.76 9.31 23.65
N PHE A 518 -4.43 9.06 22.38
CA PHE A 518 -3.15 8.52 21.87
C PHE A 518 -2.81 7.08 22.27
N TYR A 519 -3.59 6.43 23.15
CA TYR A 519 -3.36 5.05 23.59
C TYR A 519 -4.41 4.08 23.02
N GLY A 520 -5.68 4.46 23.06
CA GLY A 520 -6.80 3.64 22.59
C GLY A 520 -7.69 3.14 23.73
N ASP A 521 -8.54 2.17 23.41
CA ASP A 521 -9.55 1.56 24.27
C ASP A 521 -9.20 0.12 24.69
N HIS A 522 -7.95 -0.30 24.52
CA HIS A 522 -7.49 -1.64 24.83
C HIS A 522 -6.04 -1.63 25.33
N VAL A 523 -5.60 -2.77 25.89
CA VAL A 523 -4.25 -2.98 26.40
C VAL A 523 -3.59 -4.15 25.70
N SER A 524 -2.56 -3.90 24.88
CA SER A 524 -1.74 -4.91 24.25
C SER A 524 -0.62 -5.37 25.18
N LEU A 525 -0.57 -6.68 25.50
CA LEU A 525 0.49 -7.24 26.36
C LEU A 525 1.84 -7.29 25.63
N PHE A 526 1.85 -7.63 24.31
CA PHE A 526 3.10 -7.60 23.55
C PHE A 526 3.70 -6.20 23.53
N THR A 527 2.88 -5.16 23.37
CA THR A 527 3.36 -3.77 23.39
C THR A 527 3.86 -3.33 24.76
N LEU A 528 3.21 -3.76 25.85
CA LEU A 528 3.70 -3.52 27.21
C LEU A 528 5.07 -4.17 27.45
N LEU A 529 5.20 -5.46 27.09
CA LEU A 529 6.45 -6.22 27.24
C LEU A 529 7.56 -5.64 26.37
N MET A 530 7.25 -5.26 25.12
CA MET A 530 8.18 -4.58 24.22
C MET A 530 8.67 -3.27 24.82
N THR A 531 7.75 -2.45 25.36
CA THR A 531 8.10 -1.15 25.97
C THR A 531 8.96 -1.33 27.22
N ALA A 532 8.60 -2.28 28.10
CA ALA A 532 9.39 -2.63 29.29
C ALA A 532 10.82 -3.07 28.90
N ALA A 533 10.95 -3.95 27.89
CA ALA A 533 12.23 -4.38 27.36
C ALA A 533 13.02 -3.22 26.76
N THR A 534 12.37 -2.30 26.04
CA THR A 534 13.01 -1.12 25.44
C THR A 534 13.49 -0.14 26.52
N LEU A 535 12.70 0.09 27.56
CA LEU A 535 13.11 0.92 28.70
C LEU A 535 14.31 0.31 29.44
N LEU A 536 14.30 -1.01 29.66
CA LEU A 536 15.43 -1.72 30.27
C LEU A 536 16.70 -1.61 29.40
N TYR A 537 16.56 -1.78 28.06
CA TYR A 537 17.65 -1.58 27.12
C TYR A 537 18.20 -0.15 27.18
N THR A 538 17.32 0.85 27.19
CA THR A 538 17.68 2.27 27.30
C THR A 538 18.43 2.54 28.59
N TYR A 539 17.97 1.98 29.73
CA TYR A 539 18.65 2.12 31.03
C TYR A 539 20.07 1.52 31.01
N ILE A 540 20.22 0.29 30.52
CA ILE A 540 21.52 -0.40 30.43
C ILE A 540 22.47 0.37 29.49
N ASN A 541 22.00 0.79 28.33
CA ASN A 541 22.78 1.51 27.33
C ASN A 541 23.21 2.88 27.85
N ASN A 542 22.31 3.63 28.50
CA ASN A 542 22.64 4.92 29.14
C ASN A 542 23.72 4.77 30.23
N LYS A 543 23.60 3.74 31.06
CA LYS A 543 24.61 3.47 32.09
C LYS A 543 25.99 3.18 31.46
N GLN A 544 26.01 2.43 30.35
CA GLN A 544 27.25 2.17 29.60
C GLN A 544 27.83 3.43 28.93
N MET A 545 26.98 4.29 28.36
CA MET A 545 27.41 5.57 27.77
C MET A 545 27.93 6.56 28.80
N GLN A 546 27.26 6.70 29.94
CA GLN A 546 27.75 7.54 31.04
C GLN A 546 29.12 7.08 31.56
N GLN A 547 29.34 5.77 31.68
CA GLN A 547 30.64 5.21 32.03
C GLN A 547 31.72 5.50 30.98
N ALA A 548 31.37 5.67 29.73
CA ALA A 548 32.32 5.92 28.65
C ALA A 548 32.60 7.41 28.39
N GLN A 549 31.64 8.31 28.62
CA GLN A 549 31.71 9.73 28.22
C GLN A 549 31.65 10.72 29.41
N GLY A 550 31.41 10.23 30.64
CA GLY A 550 31.19 11.10 31.81
C GLY A 550 29.81 11.82 31.76
N ASP A 551 29.58 12.72 32.76
CA ASP A 551 28.30 13.43 32.95
C ASP A 551 27.98 14.54 31.90
N GLN A 552 28.66 14.56 30.75
CA GLN A 552 28.49 15.59 29.72
C GLN A 552 27.29 15.41 28.83
N ALA A 553 26.46 14.36 29.05
CA ALA A 553 25.20 14.21 28.31
C ALA A 553 24.26 15.39 28.65
N MET A 554 23.82 16.12 27.62
CA MET A 554 22.82 17.20 27.77
C MET A 554 21.60 16.66 28.55
N PRO A 555 21.17 17.31 29.65
CA PRO A 555 20.07 16.83 30.51
C PRO A 555 18.79 16.56 29.73
N GLY A 556 18.50 17.33 28.67
CA GLY A 556 17.36 17.16 27.81
C GLY A 556 17.40 15.89 26.95
N MET A 557 18.59 15.43 26.52
CA MET A 557 18.75 14.21 25.73
C MET A 557 18.41 12.95 26.54
N LYS A 558 18.77 12.93 27.83
CA LYS A 558 18.44 11.83 28.73
C LYS A 558 16.94 11.70 28.94
N LEU A 559 16.23 12.81 29.15
CA LEU A 559 14.76 12.81 29.26
C LEU A 559 14.11 12.30 27.97
N MET A 560 14.56 12.77 26.81
CA MET A 560 14.05 12.36 25.51
C MET A 560 14.21 10.86 25.25
N MET A 561 15.34 10.26 25.66
CA MET A 561 15.60 8.81 25.49
C MET A 561 14.63 7.93 26.29
N TYR A 562 14.14 8.39 27.45
CA TYR A 562 13.13 7.64 28.23
C TYR A 562 11.70 7.98 27.82
N LEU A 563 11.44 9.21 27.36
CA LEU A 563 10.11 9.63 26.93
C LEU A 563 9.71 8.93 25.61
N MET A 564 10.67 8.71 24.71
CA MET A 564 10.41 8.10 23.39
C MET A 564 9.79 6.68 23.47
N PRO A 565 10.30 5.72 24.28
CA PRO A 565 9.64 4.43 24.44
C PRO A 565 8.22 4.51 25.03
N ILE A 566 7.98 5.47 25.93
CA ILE A 566 6.66 5.70 26.52
C ILE A 566 5.69 6.25 25.48
N MET A 567 6.15 7.18 24.63
CA MET A 567 5.34 7.68 23.52
C MET A 567 5.03 6.57 22.52
N PHE A 568 6.00 5.70 22.24
CA PHE A 568 5.78 4.53 21.36
C PHE A 568 4.80 3.52 21.95
N LEU A 569 4.68 3.41 23.28
CA LEU A 569 3.65 2.57 23.90
C LEU A 569 2.26 2.93 23.38
N GLY A 570 1.90 4.23 23.33
CA GLY A 570 0.61 4.66 22.79
C GLY A 570 0.46 4.36 21.30
N ILE A 571 1.50 4.60 20.50
CA ILE A 571 1.46 4.38 19.06
C ILE A 571 1.33 2.87 18.74
N PHE A 572 2.18 2.03 19.33
CA PHE A 572 2.24 0.60 19.05
C PHE A 572 1.10 -0.21 19.66
N ASN A 573 0.36 0.35 20.62
CA ASN A 573 -0.76 -0.34 21.26
C ASN A 573 -1.81 -0.82 20.25
N SER A 574 -2.05 -0.04 19.18
CA SER A 574 -3.01 -0.36 18.12
C SER A 574 -2.37 -1.02 16.88
N TYR A 575 -1.08 -1.38 16.94
CA TYR A 575 -0.40 -2.05 15.83
C TYR A 575 -0.46 -3.59 15.96
N SER A 576 -0.09 -4.28 14.87
CA SER A 576 -0.11 -5.75 14.83
C SER A 576 0.72 -6.39 15.96
N ALA A 577 0.15 -7.41 16.60
CA ALA A 577 0.80 -8.20 17.65
C ALA A 577 2.13 -8.81 17.18
N GLY A 578 2.19 -9.26 15.91
CA GLY A 578 3.41 -9.77 15.28
C GLY A 578 4.55 -8.76 15.25
N LEU A 579 4.25 -7.47 15.02
CA LEU A 579 5.24 -6.41 15.05
C LEU A 579 5.77 -6.16 16.46
N SER A 580 4.88 -6.02 17.43
CA SER A 580 5.25 -5.80 18.85
C SER A 580 6.03 -6.99 19.41
N TYR A 581 5.65 -8.22 19.04
CA TYR A 581 6.38 -9.43 19.37
C TYR A 581 7.78 -9.46 18.75
N TYR A 582 7.92 -9.13 17.46
CA TYR A 582 9.23 -9.03 16.83
C TYR A 582 10.17 -8.05 17.56
N TYR A 583 9.68 -6.85 17.91
CA TYR A 583 10.49 -5.88 18.66
C TYR A 583 10.85 -6.35 20.06
N LEU A 584 9.96 -7.04 20.74
CA LEU A 584 10.26 -7.70 22.02
C LEU A 584 11.43 -8.68 21.83
N LEU A 585 11.36 -9.57 20.83
CA LEU A 585 12.42 -10.54 20.53
C LEU A 585 13.76 -9.86 20.19
N VAL A 586 13.74 -8.79 19.39
CA VAL A 586 14.94 -8.01 19.05
C VAL A 586 15.62 -7.46 20.29
N ASN A 587 14.84 -6.97 21.27
CA ASN A 587 15.40 -6.49 22.55
C ASN A 587 15.97 -7.65 23.38
N LEU A 588 15.25 -8.77 23.49
CA LEU A 588 15.72 -9.96 24.22
C LEU A 588 17.01 -10.53 23.63
N PHE A 589 17.07 -10.66 22.29
CA PHE A 589 18.29 -11.10 21.60
C PHE A 589 19.44 -10.08 21.78
N THR A 590 19.15 -8.79 21.86
CA THR A 590 20.18 -7.78 22.15
C THR A 590 20.73 -7.96 23.56
N PHE A 591 19.90 -8.24 24.57
CA PHE A 591 20.37 -8.56 25.92
C PHE A 591 21.25 -9.81 25.93
N LEU A 592 20.82 -10.87 25.25
CA LEU A 592 21.62 -12.09 25.13
C LEU A 592 22.96 -11.82 24.44
N GLN A 593 22.99 -11.06 23.34
CA GLN A 593 24.23 -10.66 22.65
C GLN A 593 25.15 -9.85 23.56
N MET A 594 24.64 -8.86 24.28
CA MET A 594 25.43 -8.06 25.22
C MET A 594 26.04 -8.93 26.35
N TYR A 595 25.25 -9.88 26.87
CA TYR A 595 25.73 -10.81 27.88
C TYR A 595 26.83 -11.73 27.34
N LEU A 596 26.66 -12.32 26.16
CA LEU A 596 27.66 -13.14 25.49
C LEU A 596 28.95 -12.34 25.22
N PHE A 597 28.83 -11.13 24.67
CA PHE A 597 29.99 -10.28 24.41
C PHE A 597 30.75 -9.92 25.69
N LYS A 598 30.05 -9.70 26.81
CA LYS A 598 30.66 -9.47 28.10
C LYS A 598 31.51 -10.64 28.59
N ILE A 599 31.05 -11.89 28.33
CA ILE A 599 31.80 -13.12 28.71
C ILE A 599 33.04 -13.28 27.83
N PHE A 600 32.90 -13.03 26.50
CA PHE A 600 34.00 -13.27 25.55
C PHE A 600 35.08 -12.17 25.55
N ILE A 601 34.77 -10.96 26.03
CA ILE A 601 35.70 -9.85 26.03
C ILE A 601 36.35 -9.72 27.40
N ASN A 602 37.64 -10.05 27.47
CA ASN A 602 38.47 -9.88 28.67
C ASN A 602 39.04 -8.46 28.66
N GLU A 603 38.65 -7.67 29.67
CA GLU A 603 39.04 -6.23 29.83
C GLU A 603 40.56 -6.06 30.02
N ASP A 604 41.28 -7.00 30.70
CA ASP A 604 42.72 -6.92 30.87
C ASP A 604 43.47 -7.12 29.55
N ARG A 605 42.99 -8.04 28.70
CA ARG A 605 43.53 -8.24 27.35
C ARG A 605 43.26 -6.99 26.50
N LEU A 606 42.10 -6.37 26.65
CA LEU A 606 41.73 -5.17 25.94
C LEU A 606 42.62 -3.98 26.37
N ARG A 607 42.88 -3.79 27.66
CA ARG A 607 43.79 -2.78 28.21
C ARG A 607 45.18 -2.90 27.62
N ARG A 608 45.75 -4.11 27.61
CA ARG A 608 47.03 -4.38 26.96
C ARG A 608 47.07 -4.02 25.47
N LYS A 609 46.00 -4.33 24.72
CA LYS A 609 45.89 -3.93 23.30
C LYS A 609 45.84 -2.42 23.12
N ILE A 610 45.13 -1.70 23.97
CA ILE A 610 45.04 -0.23 23.94
C ILE A 610 46.41 0.38 24.21
N GLU A 611 47.16 -0.10 25.23
CA GLU A 611 48.51 0.38 25.55
C GLU A 611 49.49 0.14 24.39
N GLN A 612 49.40 -1.01 23.70
CA GLN A 612 50.15 -1.28 22.49
C GLN A 612 49.76 -0.38 21.31
N ALA A 613 48.47 -0.06 21.16
CA ALA A 613 47.99 0.85 20.14
C ALA A 613 48.50 2.29 20.34
N LYS A 614 48.55 2.76 21.59
CA LYS A 614 49.08 4.09 21.94
C LYS A 614 50.57 4.26 21.61
N LYS A 615 51.33 3.17 21.61
CA LYS A 615 52.76 3.18 21.25
C LYS A 615 53.03 3.22 19.74
N LYS A 616 52.02 2.95 18.91
CA LYS A 616 52.10 2.98 17.44
C LYS A 616 51.88 4.38 16.90
N PRO A 617 52.62 4.84 15.89
CA PRO A 617 52.36 6.11 15.24
C PRO A 617 50.94 6.11 14.63
N VAL A 618 50.16 7.17 14.91
CA VAL A 618 48.79 7.31 14.40
C VAL A 618 48.83 7.40 12.86
N LYS A 619 48.30 6.41 12.17
CA LYS A 619 48.14 6.48 10.71
C LYS A 619 47.04 7.51 10.41
N LYS A 620 47.42 8.65 9.87
CA LYS A 620 46.46 9.66 9.38
C LYS A 620 45.69 9.10 8.17
N SER A 621 44.37 9.20 8.21
CA SER A 621 43.54 8.79 7.05
C SER A 621 43.79 9.74 5.87
N ASN A 622 43.57 9.28 4.64
CA ASN A 622 43.71 10.11 3.43
C ASN A 622 42.83 11.36 3.47
N PHE A 623 41.69 11.29 4.11
CA PHE A 623 40.80 12.44 4.34
C PHE A 623 41.43 13.47 5.32
N GLN A 624 42.05 13.00 6.42
CA GLN A 624 42.70 13.87 7.37
C GLN A 624 43.93 14.55 6.77
N LYS A 625 44.70 13.85 5.95
CA LYS A 625 45.82 14.44 5.22
C LYS A 625 45.38 15.57 4.31
N ARG A 626 44.30 15.36 3.54
CA ARG A 626 43.71 16.39 2.66
C ARG A 626 43.16 17.58 3.45
N LEU A 627 42.54 17.36 4.61
CA LEU A 627 42.02 18.44 5.47
C LEU A 627 43.16 19.29 6.06
N GLU A 628 44.24 18.64 6.52
CA GLU A 628 45.43 19.35 7.01
C GLU A 628 46.14 20.11 5.87
N GLU A 629 46.20 19.57 4.68
CA GLU A 629 46.74 20.25 3.51
C GLU A 629 45.89 21.46 3.13
N MET A 630 44.57 21.36 3.14
CA MET A 630 43.68 22.50 2.91
C MET A 630 43.82 23.60 4.02
N GLN A 631 43.94 23.20 5.28
CA GLN A 631 44.15 24.14 6.37
C GLN A 631 45.53 24.85 6.29
N LYS A 632 46.57 24.12 5.91
CA LYS A 632 47.87 24.72 5.64
C LYS A 632 47.87 25.69 4.46
N GLN A 633 47.15 25.36 3.40
CA GLN A 633 46.99 26.25 2.26
C GLN A 633 46.22 27.52 2.61
N GLN A 634 45.15 27.42 3.42
CA GLN A 634 44.41 28.59 3.92
C GLN A 634 45.27 29.46 4.84
N GLN A 635 46.06 28.87 5.72
CA GLN A 635 46.97 29.64 6.56
C GLN A 635 48.11 30.33 5.78
N GLN A 636 48.58 29.73 4.70
CA GLN A 636 49.56 30.36 3.80
C GLN A 636 48.95 31.48 2.97
N GLN A 637 47.66 31.38 2.57
CA GLN A 637 46.96 32.47 1.88
C GLN A 637 46.63 33.64 2.80
N MET A 638 46.36 33.42 4.09
CA MET A 638 46.17 34.51 5.07
C MET A 638 47.46 35.19 5.54
N ARG A 639 48.64 34.61 5.24
CA ARG A 639 49.95 35.22 5.52
C ARG A 639 50.60 35.96 4.36
N ARG A 640 49.98 35.93 3.20
CA ARG A 640 50.28 36.77 2.05
C ARG A 640 49.26 37.92 2.00
#